data_bbb686b159bb31961d4841d61b345ec5
#
_entry.id   bbb686b159bb31961d4841d61b345ec5
#
_cell.length_a   1.000
_cell.length_b   1.000
_cell.length_c   1.000
_cell.angle_alpha   90.00
_cell.angle_beta   90.00
_cell.angle_gamma   90.00
#
_symmetry.space_group_name_H-M   'P 1'
#
loop_
_entity.id
_entity.type
_entity.pdbx_description
1 polymer ?
#
loop_
_entity_poly.entity_id
_entity_poly.type
_entity_poly.pdbx_seq_one_letter_code
_entity_poly.pdbx_strand_id
1 'polypeptide(L)'
;MTEETAPVAPQRFGTRVRSIHGDHFDDPWDWLRQRDNPDVIAHVHAENQWAEQVCKPAQELAENLVSEFDSFTAPVVYSAPQRVGDWWYFQRQYHEDSYAKHYRVSASHYPDTPVLTDSETLDGEQLLLDENLCAQGEEFFKVGELVPTADGRLIAWSQDTEGDERWTWIVQDASSGDIIDQRVSDAGYGFAWAADSQSFIYTRVDDAWRQFQLMHHHVGADADGDSLLLEEPDEAYDLWFSASNDPWHVVVHSTSTTSGGAWLWDPYAPSVPPRPIVAKRDDVQVNVEPAGDHLLVIHTALSREGSLACIPLPQEGAADSVVDPDHWVTLYTARDGERLSDLEAYRDFFTLSYRRDALPQARYYRRTRPLKVVNGKPVPASDCSDLWTLGEELNKEGTIRSLYPLSSGRFEDCLVRVGYQSVLTSPTVEELDLRTGKSRILKVTQVPNWDPSDFTEERVWVTARDEHTQIPVTLVHRRDAQPDGTHAGWIHGYGSYEVSFDPEFDILRLPALKRGVVHAIAHIRGGGEMGRAWYEDGKKLVKTHTFTDFLDVANYLVDSRWVHPERLIAEGRSAGGLLMGAVTNAQPDRFAAVIAGVPFVDALTTILDPSLPLTVGEWEEWGNPIEDPEIYALMRSYTPYENVREGVRYPAIMATTSINDTRVFYVEPHKWVQRLRQATSQVPDQSPIVIRTEMVAGHAGASGRRGRWQARAQEFAFALHQVGITK
;
A
#
# COMPACT_ATOMS: atom_id res chain seq x y z
N MET A 1 26.88 16.08 35.01
CA MET A 1 26.02 15.97 33.82
C MET A 1 24.62 16.20 34.35
N THR A 2 23.95 17.25 33.93
CA THR A 2 22.52 17.42 34.20
C THR A 2 21.80 16.24 33.57
N GLU A 3 21.05 15.46 34.32
CA GLU A 3 20.12 14.45 33.76
C GLU A 3 19.16 15.22 32.87
N GLU A 4 19.37 15.13 31.55
CA GLU A 4 18.42 15.68 30.61
C GLU A 4 17.14 14.83 30.72
N THR A 5 16.03 15.50 30.96
CA THR A 5 14.71 14.87 31.10
C THR A 5 13.98 14.92 29.78
N ALA A 6 13.10 13.95 29.54
CA ALA A 6 12.27 13.93 28.34
C ALA A 6 11.51 15.26 28.17
N PRO A 7 11.37 15.74 26.93
CA PRO A 7 10.60 16.96 26.65
C PRO A 7 9.15 16.82 27.15
N VAL A 8 8.62 17.89 27.70
CA VAL A 8 7.25 17.96 28.19
C VAL A 8 6.53 19.10 27.49
N ALA A 9 5.50 18.76 26.72
CA ALA A 9 4.61 19.75 26.15
C ALA A 9 3.69 20.30 27.26
N PRO A 10 3.60 21.63 27.44
CA PRO A 10 2.70 22.19 28.45
C PRO A 10 1.25 21.88 28.13
N GLN A 11 0.49 21.56 29.18
CA GLN A 11 -0.95 21.36 29.03
C GLN A 11 -1.64 22.72 28.83
N ARG A 12 -2.47 22.82 27.79
CA ARG A 12 -3.27 24.02 27.48
C ARG A 12 -4.74 23.61 27.35
N PHE A 13 -5.49 23.73 28.44
CA PHE A 13 -6.91 23.40 28.46
C PHE A 13 -7.77 24.43 27.75
N GLY A 14 -8.96 24.00 27.26
CA GLY A 14 -9.91 24.86 26.57
C GLY A 14 -9.58 25.16 25.10
N THR A 15 -8.51 24.57 24.55
CA THR A 15 -8.15 24.72 23.14
C THR A 15 -9.02 23.84 22.24
N ARG A 16 -9.29 22.61 22.64
CA ARG A 16 -10.25 21.72 22.00
C ARG A 16 -11.06 20.98 23.06
N VAL A 17 -12.35 21.33 23.13
CA VAL A 17 -13.29 20.71 24.07
C VAL A 17 -14.32 19.92 23.26
N ARG A 18 -14.39 18.61 23.50
CA ARG A 18 -15.40 17.73 22.94
C ARG A 18 -16.54 17.58 23.93
N SER A 19 -17.78 17.79 23.48
CA SER A 19 -18.99 17.55 24.26
C SER A 19 -20.04 16.93 23.34
N ILE A 20 -20.14 15.61 23.31
CA ILE A 20 -20.98 14.83 22.42
C ILE A 20 -21.48 13.56 23.13
N HIS A 21 -22.71 13.15 22.87
CA HIS A 21 -23.34 11.95 23.44
C HIS A 21 -23.25 11.86 24.98
N GLY A 22 -23.15 13.02 25.67
CA GLY A 22 -23.02 13.09 27.12
C GLY A 22 -21.58 12.90 27.65
N ASP A 23 -20.60 12.65 26.79
CA ASP A 23 -19.18 12.65 27.13
C ASP A 23 -18.60 14.07 27.03
N HIS A 24 -17.64 14.38 27.91
CA HIS A 24 -16.93 15.66 27.93
C HIS A 24 -15.43 15.41 28.03
N PHE A 25 -14.66 15.87 27.07
CA PHE A 25 -13.23 15.71 27.03
C PHE A 25 -12.56 17.03 26.62
N ASP A 26 -11.66 17.54 27.45
CA ASP A 26 -10.85 18.73 27.18
C ASP A 26 -9.41 18.27 26.89
N ASP A 27 -8.99 18.41 25.63
CA ASP A 27 -7.71 17.92 25.16
C ASP A 27 -6.58 18.91 25.47
N PRO A 28 -5.69 18.58 26.43
CA PRO A 28 -4.67 19.52 26.87
C PRO A 28 -3.51 19.72 25.88
N TRP A 29 -3.39 18.87 24.87
CA TRP A 29 -2.29 18.89 23.91
C TRP A 29 -2.74 19.12 22.46
N ASP A 30 -4.02 19.38 22.18
CA ASP A 30 -4.48 19.64 20.80
C ASP A 30 -3.79 20.86 20.15
N TRP A 31 -3.27 21.80 20.95
CA TRP A 31 -2.49 22.93 20.44
C TRP A 31 -1.24 22.52 19.64
N LEU A 32 -0.72 21.29 19.83
CA LEU A 32 0.36 20.72 19.04
C LEU A 32 -0.02 20.54 17.56
N ARG A 33 -1.30 20.65 17.21
CA ARG A 33 -1.80 20.63 15.82
C ARG A 33 -1.38 21.88 15.01
N GLN A 34 -1.01 22.96 15.70
CA GLN A 34 -0.66 24.24 15.07
C GLN A 34 0.74 24.20 14.46
N ARG A 35 0.85 23.53 13.29
CA ARG A 35 2.13 23.27 12.61
C ARG A 35 3.02 24.51 12.44
N ASP A 36 2.44 25.69 12.15
CA ASP A 36 3.17 26.92 11.93
C ASP A 36 3.58 27.64 13.22
N ASN A 37 3.19 27.10 14.38
CA ASN A 37 3.51 27.67 15.68
C ASN A 37 4.97 27.34 16.05
N PRO A 38 5.85 28.38 16.27
CA PRO A 38 7.24 28.13 16.65
C PRO A 38 7.44 27.26 17.89
N ASP A 39 6.51 27.32 18.86
CA ASP A 39 6.56 26.49 20.05
C ASP A 39 6.38 25.01 19.71
N VAL A 40 5.53 24.69 18.71
CA VAL A 40 5.31 23.32 18.23
C VAL A 40 6.56 22.80 17.53
N ILE A 41 7.13 23.56 16.60
CA ILE A 41 8.36 23.19 15.89
C ILE A 41 9.51 22.99 16.88
N ALA A 42 9.67 23.89 17.85
CA ALA A 42 10.70 23.75 18.88
C ALA A 42 10.50 22.48 19.72
N HIS A 43 9.24 22.14 20.06
CA HIS A 43 8.91 20.90 20.77
C HIS A 43 9.25 19.65 19.92
N VAL A 44 8.89 19.64 18.65
CA VAL A 44 9.21 18.52 17.72
C VAL A 44 10.72 18.30 17.62
N HIS A 45 11.50 19.38 17.48
CA HIS A 45 12.96 19.28 17.47
C HIS A 45 13.53 18.77 18.80
N ALA A 46 12.97 19.19 19.95
CA ALA A 46 13.40 18.71 21.25
C ALA A 46 13.09 17.19 21.42
N GLU A 47 11.96 16.73 20.90
CA GLU A 47 11.61 15.29 20.87
C GLU A 47 12.59 14.48 20.01
N ASN A 48 12.95 14.97 18.84
CA ASN A 48 13.96 14.32 17.98
C ASN A 48 15.31 14.21 18.69
N GLN A 49 15.77 15.30 19.33
CA GLN A 49 17.04 15.31 20.10
C GLN A 49 16.99 14.33 21.27
N TRP A 50 15.85 14.27 21.97
CA TRP A 50 15.65 13.31 23.05
C TRP A 50 15.68 11.86 22.55
N ALA A 51 15.00 11.58 21.45
CA ALA A 51 15.02 10.26 20.83
C ALA A 51 16.44 9.82 20.43
N GLU A 52 17.25 10.72 19.87
CA GLU A 52 18.66 10.47 19.56
C GLU A 52 19.47 10.09 20.80
N GLN A 53 19.30 10.81 21.91
CA GLN A 53 19.99 10.53 23.16
C GLN A 53 19.60 9.17 23.75
N VAL A 54 18.31 8.87 23.77
CA VAL A 54 17.78 7.57 24.25
C VAL A 54 18.26 6.40 23.38
N CYS A 55 18.34 6.61 22.07
CA CYS A 55 18.80 5.59 21.13
C CYS A 55 20.33 5.45 21.05
N LYS A 56 21.10 6.34 21.66
CA LYS A 56 22.55 6.33 21.62
C LYS A 56 23.19 4.97 21.98
N PRO A 57 22.70 4.21 23.00
CA PRO A 57 23.24 2.87 23.29
C PRO A 57 23.08 1.86 22.15
N ALA A 58 22.09 2.07 21.25
CA ALA A 58 21.82 1.22 20.09
C ALA A 58 22.42 1.78 18.78
N GLN A 59 23.17 2.88 18.83
CA GLN A 59 23.71 3.56 17.65
C GLN A 59 24.64 2.66 16.80
N GLU A 60 25.57 1.96 17.46
CA GLU A 60 26.47 1.02 16.77
C GLU A 60 25.70 -0.09 16.06
N LEU A 61 24.63 -0.60 16.69
CA LEU A 61 23.75 -1.60 16.06
C LEU A 61 23.03 -1.01 14.84
N ALA A 62 22.53 0.24 14.92
CA ALA A 62 21.88 0.89 13.78
C ALA A 62 22.86 1.04 12.59
N GLU A 63 24.10 1.47 12.83
CA GLU A 63 25.13 1.59 11.79
C GLU A 63 25.48 0.23 11.17
N ASN A 64 25.57 -0.82 11.99
CA ASN A 64 25.78 -2.19 11.51
C ASN A 64 24.61 -2.66 10.65
N LEU A 65 23.36 -2.39 11.05
CA LEU A 65 22.17 -2.76 10.29
C LEU A 65 22.14 -2.08 8.90
N VAL A 66 22.49 -0.81 8.82
CA VAL A 66 22.61 -0.12 7.50
C VAL A 66 23.65 -0.81 6.63
N SER A 67 24.79 -1.18 7.21
CA SER A 67 25.86 -1.90 6.48
C SER A 67 25.42 -3.30 6.04
N GLU A 68 24.59 -3.97 6.84
CA GLU A 68 24.01 -5.27 6.48
C GLU A 68 22.99 -5.14 5.35
N PHE A 69 22.07 -4.15 5.39
CA PHE A 69 21.14 -3.87 4.32
C PHE A 69 21.88 -3.62 2.99
N ASP A 70 22.94 -2.82 3.05
CA ASP A 70 23.82 -2.57 1.92
C ASP A 70 24.42 -3.89 1.39
N SER A 71 24.89 -4.76 2.27
CA SER A 71 25.50 -6.05 1.91
C SER A 71 24.55 -7.06 1.27
N PHE A 72 23.24 -6.95 1.50
CA PHE A 72 22.20 -7.77 0.88
C PHE A 72 21.71 -7.21 -0.47
N THR A 73 22.15 -6.02 -0.83
CA THR A 73 21.72 -5.36 -2.05
C THR A 73 22.61 -5.76 -3.23
N ALA A 74 22.00 -6.22 -4.30
CA ALA A 74 22.72 -6.53 -5.54
C ALA A 74 23.40 -5.29 -6.14
N PRO A 75 24.48 -5.44 -6.92
CA PRO A 75 25.15 -4.33 -7.60
C PRO A 75 24.19 -3.51 -8.46
N VAL A 76 23.20 -4.15 -9.06
CA VAL A 76 22.11 -3.51 -9.82
C VAL A 76 20.79 -4.20 -9.49
N VAL A 77 19.79 -3.42 -9.09
CA VAL A 77 18.39 -3.87 -9.00
C VAL A 77 17.66 -3.34 -10.22
N TYR A 78 16.90 -4.19 -10.93
CA TYR A 78 16.18 -3.81 -12.15
C TYR A 78 14.75 -4.33 -12.16
N SER A 79 13.86 -3.64 -12.92
CA SER A 79 12.50 -4.11 -13.16
C SER A 79 12.43 -5.11 -14.31
N ALA A 80 11.35 -5.89 -14.42
CA ALA A 80 11.08 -6.63 -15.66
C ALA A 80 10.69 -5.65 -16.76
N PRO A 81 11.22 -5.81 -18.01
CA PRO A 81 10.87 -4.92 -19.09
C PRO A 81 9.40 -5.01 -19.49
N GLN A 82 8.76 -3.85 -19.68
CA GLN A 82 7.40 -3.72 -20.19
C GLN A 82 7.43 -3.13 -21.60
N ARG A 83 6.52 -3.55 -22.47
CA ARG A 83 6.50 -3.10 -23.85
C ARG A 83 5.38 -2.11 -24.10
N VAL A 84 5.73 -0.90 -24.55
CA VAL A 84 4.78 0.07 -25.07
C VAL A 84 5.18 0.45 -26.49
N GLY A 85 4.30 0.23 -27.44
CA GLY A 85 4.59 0.43 -28.85
C GLY A 85 5.81 -0.36 -29.32
N ASP A 86 6.78 0.35 -29.89
CA ASP A 86 8.02 -0.21 -30.43
C ASP A 86 9.20 -0.17 -29.45
N TRP A 87 8.93 0.00 -28.17
CA TRP A 87 9.95 0.13 -27.14
C TRP A 87 9.70 -0.78 -25.94
N TRP A 88 10.80 -1.30 -25.36
CA TRP A 88 10.84 -1.92 -24.04
C TRP A 88 11.30 -0.89 -23.03
N TYR A 89 10.55 -0.71 -21.94
CA TYR A 89 10.83 0.20 -20.85
C TYR A 89 11.17 -0.59 -19.59
N PHE A 90 12.18 -0.13 -18.84
CA PHE A 90 12.62 -0.76 -17.60
C PHE A 90 13.38 0.23 -16.73
N GLN A 91 13.54 -0.13 -15.48
CA GLN A 91 14.32 0.62 -14.50
C GLN A 91 15.57 -0.14 -14.11
N ARG A 92 16.63 0.62 -13.76
CA ARG A 92 17.82 0.13 -13.04
C ARG A 92 18.08 1.05 -11.86
N GLN A 93 18.44 0.45 -10.70
CA GLN A 93 18.98 1.17 -9.57
C GLN A 93 20.33 0.56 -9.22
N TYR A 94 21.39 1.30 -9.42
CA TYR A 94 22.73 0.86 -9.09
C TYR A 94 22.94 0.93 -7.56
N HIS A 95 23.94 0.20 -7.09
CA HIS A 95 24.20 0.07 -5.66
C HIS A 95 24.48 1.42 -4.97
N GLU A 96 25.20 2.31 -5.64
CA GLU A 96 25.52 3.66 -5.17
C GLU A 96 24.35 4.64 -5.22
N ASP A 97 23.32 4.36 -6.02
CA ASP A 97 22.19 5.26 -6.26
C ASP A 97 21.15 5.17 -5.14
N SER A 98 20.60 6.31 -4.73
CA SER A 98 19.45 6.37 -3.83
C SER A 98 18.12 6.16 -4.53
N TYR A 99 18.05 6.46 -5.82
CA TYR A 99 16.85 6.40 -6.66
C TYR A 99 17.11 5.61 -7.95
N ALA A 100 16.04 5.27 -8.67
CA ALA A 100 16.11 4.54 -9.92
C ALA A 100 16.54 5.43 -11.09
N LYS A 101 16.92 4.75 -12.19
CA LYS A 101 17.08 5.34 -13.54
C LYS A 101 16.17 4.59 -14.48
N HIS A 102 15.49 5.30 -15.36
CA HIS A 102 14.54 4.75 -16.30
C HIS A 102 15.16 4.69 -17.70
N TYR A 103 14.97 3.56 -18.34
CA TYR A 103 15.57 3.28 -19.63
C TYR A 103 14.55 2.73 -20.62
N ARG A 104 14.89 2.83 -21.91
CA ARG A 104 14.22 2.10 -22.96
C ARG A 104 15.19 1.49 -23.96
N VAL A 105 14.73 0.48 -24.69
CA VAL A 105 15.46 -0.12 -25.82
C VAL A 105 14.47 -0.48 -26.91
N SER A 106 14.92 -0.38 -28.20
CA SER A 106 14.04 -0.67 -29.33
C SER A 106 13.64 -2.14 -29.40
N ALA A 107 12.33 -2.39 -29.53
CA ALA A 107 11.81 -3.72 -29.75
C ALA A 107 12.17 -4.32 -31.12
N SER A 108 12.66 -3.52 -32.08
CA SER A 108 13.22 -4.03 -33.34
C SER A 108 14.56 -4.73 -33.13
N HIS A 109 15.37 -4.32 -32.12
CA HIS A 109 16.57 -5.01 -31.70
C HIS A 109 16.27 -6.25 -30.84
N TYR A 110 15.20 -6.17 -30.05
CA TYR A 110 14.76 -7.22 -29.09
C TYR A 110 13.31 -7.59 -29.39
N PRO A 111 13.05 -8.49 -30.40
CA PRO A 111 11.69 -8.90 -30.73
C PRO A 111 10.95 -9.60 -29.59
N ASP A 112 11.69 -10.36 -28.78
CA ASP A 112 11.22 -10.97 -27.54
C ASP A 112 11.63 -10.11 -26.34
N THR A 113 10.99 -10.34 -25.17
CA THR A 113 11.33 -9.63 -23.93
C THR A 113 12.83 -9.75 -23.64
N PRO A 114 13.56 -8.62 -23.55
CA PRO A 114 14.98 -8.64 -23.27
C PRO A 114 15.26 -9.17 -21.86
N VAL A 115 16.33 -9.93 -21.71
CA VAL A 115 16.81 -10.41 -20.42
C VAL A 115 17.84 -9.40 -19.89
N LEU A 116 17.53 -8.79 -18.75
CA LEU A 116 18.44 -7.86 -18.06
C LEU A 116 19.39 -8.65 -17.16
N THR A 117 20.60 -8.13 -17.02
CA THR A 117 21.63 -8.68 -16.13
C THR A 117 22.27 -7.58 -15.27
N ASP A 118 22.97 -7.98 -14.21
CA ASP A 118 23.64 -7.05 -13.30
C ASP A 118 24.92 -6.43 -13.92
N SER A 119 25.45 -7.01 -14.98
CA SER A 119 26.77 -6.69 -15.53
C SER A 119 26.77 -6.11 -16.92
N GLU A 120 25.65 -6.20 -17.64
CA GLU A 120 25.58 -5.83 -19.06
C GLU A 120 24.45 -4.83 -19.32
N THR A 121 24.77 -3.77 -20.06
CA THR A 121 23.77 -2.88 -20.66
C THR A 121 23.30 -3.49 -21.98
N LEU A 122 22.02 -3.26 -22.33
CA LEU A 122 21.49 -3.69 -23.61
C LEU A 122 22.04 -2.81 -24.75
N ASP A 123 22.29 -3.41 -25.91
CA ASP A 123 22.70 -2.64 -27.09
C ASP A 123 21.58 -1.68 -27.50
N GLY A 124 21.92 -0.38 -27.66
CA GLY A 124 20.96 0.67 -27.97
C GLY A 124 20.09 1.12 -26.80
N GLU A 125 20.48 0.81 -25.56
CA GLU A 125 19.82 1.30 -24.33
C GLU A 125 19.88 2.83 -24.26
N GLN A 126 18.74 3.47 -23.99
CA GLN A 126 18.59 4.92 -23.88
C GLN A 126 18.09 5.28 -22.48
N LEU A 127 18.82 6.17 -21.79
CA LEU A 127 18.38 6.76 -20.53
C LEU A 127 17.25 7.77 -20.81
N LEU A 128 16.14 7.66 -20.09
CA LEU A 128 14.99 8.54 -20.19
C LEU A 128 14.93 9.53 -19.01
N LEU A 129 15.12 9.01 -17.79
CA LEU A 129 15.03 9.79 -16.55
C LEU A 129 16.04 9.23 -15.55
N ASP A 130 16.85 10.10 -14.95
CA ASP A 130 17.67 9.79 -13.78
C ASP A 130 17.07 10.49 -12.56
N GLU A 131 16.34 9.73 -11.72
CA GLU A 131 15.73 10.26 -10.51
C GLU A 131 16.76 10.85 -9.54
N ASN A 132 18.03 10.36 -9.56
CA ASN A 132 19.09 10.90 -8.71
C ASN A 132 19.49 12.32 -9.12
N LEU A 133 19.36 12.67 -10.41
CA LEU A 133 19.60 14.04 -10.87
C LEU A 133 18.41 14.94 -10.53
N CYS A 134 17.18 14.45 -10.65
CA CYS A 134 15.98 15.20 -10.31
C CYS A 134 15.89 15.51 -8.80
N ALA A 135 16.36 14.58 -7.97
CA ALA A 135 16.39 14.75 -6.52
C ALA A 135 17.46 15.73 -6.01
N GLN A 136 18.36 16.23 -6.89
CA GLN A 136 19.42 17.13 -6.44
C GLN A 136 18.89 18.49 -5.98
N GLY A 137 19.10 18.79 -4.72
CA GLY A 137 18.67 20.04 -4.08
C GLY A 137 17.30 19.95 -3.42
N GLU A 138 16.59 18.84 -3.60
CA GLU A 138 15.33 18.58 -2.92
C GLU A 138 15.58 17.89 -1.57
N GLU A 139 14.85 18.30 -0.54
CA GLU A 139 14.88 17.65 0.78
C GLU A 139 14.07 16.37 0.79
N PHE A 140 13.01 16.31 -0.02
CA PHE A 140 12.21 15.12 -0.31
C PHE A 140 12.03 14.99 -1.82
N PHE A 141 12.09 13.79 -2.35
CA PHE A 141 11.83 13.52 -3.76
C PHE A 141 11.24 12.12 -3.97
N LYS A 142 10.20 12.06 -4.76
CA LYS A 142 9.56 10.80 -5.16
C LYS A 142 9.00 10.91 -6.57
N VAL A 143 9.30 9.94 -7.43
CA VAL A 143 8.59 9.74 -8.69
C VAL A 143 7.37 8.86 -8.43
N GLY A 144 6.20 9.26 -8.93
CA GLY A 144 4.97 8.49 -8.87
C GLY A 144 4.90 7.50 -10.04
N GLU A 145 4.56 8.00 -11.21
CA GLU A 145 4.39 7.20 -12.43
C GLU A 145 5.30 7.72 -13.54
N LEU A 146 5.62 6.84 -14.50
CA LEU A 146 6.25 7.20 -15.76
C LEU A 146 5.48 6.49 -16.89
N VAL A 147 4.85 7.27 -17.77
CA VAL A 147 3.92 6.80 -18.80
C VAL A 147 4.38 7.30 -20.18
N PRO A 148 4.93 6.42 -21.05
CA PRO A 148 5.30 6.80 -22.39
C PRO A 148 4.08 6.90 -23.31
N THR A 149 4.18 7.72 -24.37
CA THR A 149 3.22 7.68 -25.48
C THR A 149 3.39 6.40 -26.31
N ALA A 150 2.32 5.95 -26.98
CA ALA A 150 2.33 4.75 -27.81
C ALA A 150 3.36 4.82 -28.95
N ASP A 151 3.65 6.01 -29.50
CA ASP A 151 4.68 6.25 -30.50
C ASP A 151 6.10 6.37 -29.93
N GLY A 152 6.24 6.40 -28.61
CA GLY A 152 7.50 6.52 -27.88
C GLY A 152 8.20 7.87 -28.03
N ARG A 153 7.51 8.90 -28.50
CA ARG A 153 8.08 10.25 -28.69
C ARG A 153 8.14 11.04 -27.39
N LEU A 154 7.11 10.95 -26.57
CA LEU A 154 7.01 11.64 -25.28
C LEU A 154 6.97 10.65 -24.14
N ILE A 155 7.38 11.09 -22.97
CA ILE A 155 7.07 10.47 -21.68
C ILE A 155 6.45 11.50 -20.77
N ALA A 156 5.42 11.09 -20.02
CA ALA A 156 4.95 11.83 -18.86
C ALA A 156 5.43 11.14 -17.59
N TRP A 157 5.82 11.91 -16.60
CA TRP A 157 6.16 11.38 -15.28
C TRP A 157 5.73 12.36 -14.20
N SER A 158 5.39 11.83 -13.03
CA SER A 158 4.94 12.65 -11.91
C SER A 158 5.97 12.68 -10.79
N GLN A 159 6.07 13.82 -10.10
CA GLN A 159 6.91 13.98 -8.92
C GLN A 159 6.15 14.58 -7.74
N ASP A 160 6.59 14.19 -6.55
CA ASP A 160 6.27 14.82 -5.27
C ASP A 160 7.59 15.24 -4.61
N THR A 161 7.71 16.54 -4.26
CA THR A 161 8.89 17.13 -3.64
C THR A 161 8.64 17.58 -2.19
N GLU A 162 7.42 17.40 -1.69
CA GLU A 162 7.00 17.79 -0.34
C GLU A 162 6.63 16.60 0.56
N GLY A 163 6.33 15.45 -0.04
CA GLY A 163 5.92 14.24 0.66
C GLY A 163 4.44 14.23 1.04
N ASP A 164 3.62 15.11 0.47
CA ASP A 164 2.20 15.22 0.74
C ASP A 164 1.32 14.44 -0.25
N GLU A 165 1.95 13.72 -1.18
CA GLU A 165 1.31 12.91 -2.23
C GLU A 165 0.45 13.73 -3.21
N ARG A 166 0.75 15.02 -3.38
CA ARG A 166 0.24 15.87 -4.46
C ARG A 166 1.27 15.88 -5.59
N TRP A 167 0.82 15.47 -6.76
CA TRP A 167 1.71 15.20 -7.87
C TRP A 167 1.80 16.39 -8.84
N THR A 168 3.01 16.68 -9.29
CA THR A 168 3.24 17.53 -10.46
C THR A 168 3.60 16.67 -11.66
N TRP A 169 2.81 16.76 -12.73
CA TRP A 169 3.07 16.05 -13.99
C TRP A 169 4.02 16.82 -14.88
N ILE A 170 5.00 16.12 -15.41
CA ILE A 170 6.04 16.63 -16.31
C ILE A 170 5.98 15.81 -17.60
N VAL A 171 5.94 16.51 -18.73
CA VAL A 171 6.02 15.89 -20.07
C VAL A 171 7.34 16.31 -20.71
N GLN A 172 8.09 15.32 -21.21
CA GLN A 172 9.36 15.55 -21.88
C GLN A 172 9.48 14.76 -23.19
N ASP A 173 10.30 15.26 -24.11
CA ASP A 173 10.73 14.52 -25.31
C ASP A 173 11.65 13.38 -24.90
N ALA A 174 11.28 12.14 -25.27
CA ALA A 174 12.00 10.95 -24.87
C ALA A 174 13.39 10.81 -25.51
N SER A 175 13.69 11.57 -26.56
CA SER A 175 14.99 11.51 -27.29
C SER A 175 15.96 12.56 -26.80
N SER A 176 15.50 13.80 -26.58
CA SER A 176 16.34 14.91 -26.16
C SER A 176 16.37 15.11 -24.64
N GLY A 177 15.32 14.66 -23.94
CA GLY A 177 15.12 14.96 -22.52
C GLY A 177 14.56 16.36 -22.25
N ASP A 178 14.24 17.13 -23.31
CA ASP A 178 13.71 18.49 -23.16
C ASP A 178 12.31 18.44 -22.51
N ILE A 179 12.13 19.24 -21.46
CA ILE A 179 10.84 19.40 -20.81
C ILE A 179 9.92 20.25 -21.70
N ILE A 180 8.78 19.69 -22.07
CA ILE A 180 7.77 20.33 -22.92
C ILE A 180 6.68 20.94 -22.07
N ASP A 181 6.30 20.29 -20.98
CA ASP A 181 5.24 20.71 -20.06
C ASP A 181 5.53 20.33 -18.63
N GLN A 182 5.16 21.20 -17.67
CA GLN A 182 5.22 20.94 -16.23
C GLN A 182 4.19 21.80 -15.47
N ARG A 183 3.01 22.05 -16.08
CA ARG A 183 2.03 23.01 -15.55
C ARG A 183 0.93 22.37 -14.73
N VAL A 184 0.77 21.07 -14.81
CA VAL A 184 -0.22 20.35 -14.03
C VAL A 184 0.37 19.99 -12.67
N SER A 185 -0.13 20.65 -11.61
CA SER A 185 0.20 20.40 -10.20
C SER A 185 -1.06 20.04 -9.42
N ASP A 186 -0.94 19.70 -8.16
CA ASP A 186 -2.02 19.28 -7.27
C ASP A 186 -2.87 18.13 -7.86
N ALA A 187 -2.21 17.29 -8.65
CA ALA A 187 -2.83 16.11 -9.21
C ALA A 187 -2.86 14.95 -8.17
N GLY A 188 -3.87 14.11 -8.29
CA GLY A 188 -3.92 12.81 -7.61
C GLY A 188 -3.20 11.72 -8.40
N TYR A 189 -3.53 10.47 -8.10
CA TYR A 189 -3.05 9.30 -8.84
C TYR A 189 -3.84 9.10 -10.14
N GLY A 190 -3.19 8.51 -11.12
CA GLY A 190 -3.76 8.15 -12.41
C GLY A 190 -3.43 9.14 -13.53
N PHE A 191 -3.03 8.56 -14.68
CA PHE A 191 -2.69 9.27 -15.89
C PHE A 191 -3.05 8.41 -17.11
N ALA A 192 -3.61 9.01 -18.15
CA ALA A 192 -3.79 8.33 -19.42
C ALA A 192 -3.63 9.29 -20.59
N TRP A 193 -2.78 8.90 -21.56
CA TRP A 193 -2.62 9.64 -22.81
C TRP A 193 -3.87 9.53 -23.68
N ALA A 194 -4.22 10.62 -24.35
CA ALA A 194 -5.08 10.56 -25.52
C ALA A 194 -4.35 9.87 -26.69
N ALA A 195 -5.11 9.29 -27.59
CA ALA A 195 -4.54 8.52 -28.72
C ALA A 195 -3.69 9.38 -29.69
N ASP A 196 -3.87 10.69 -29.68
CA ASP A 196 -3.08 11.63 -30.48
C ASP A 196 -1.72 11.99 -29.86
N SER A 197 -1.45 11.57 -28.64
CA SER A 197 -0.23 11.91 -27.86
C SER A 197 -0.04 13.42 -27.67
N GLN A 198 -1.12 14.22 -27.73
CA GLN A 198 -1.10 15.69 -27.60
C GLN A 198 -1.82 16.18 -26.32
N SER A 199 -2.54 15.29 -25.68
CA SER A 199 -3.29 15.58 -24.46
C SER A 199 -3.40 14.36 -23.58
N PHE A 200 -3.80 14.55 -22.32
CA PHE A 200 -3.97 13.49 -21.34
C PHE A 200 -5.09 13.81 -20.35
N ILE A 201 -5.54 12.81 -19.63
CA ILE A 201 -6.42 12.98 -18.48
C ILE A 201 -5.67 12.70 -17.17
N TYR A 202 -6.06 13.41 -16.12
CA TYR A 202 -5.53 13.28 -14.76
C TYR A 202 -6.64 13.57 -13.74
N THR A 203 -6.44 13.18 -12.48
CA THR A 203 -7.34 13.56 -11.37
C THR A 203 -6.79 14.75 -10.63
N ARG A 204 -7.70 15.62 -10.13
CA ARG A 204 -7.38 16.70 -9.19
C ARG A 204 -7.85 16.31 -7.79
N VAL A 205 -7.07 16.71 -6.78
CA VAL A 205 -7.41 16.51 -5.37
C VAL A 205 -8.00 17.79 -4.77
N ASP A 206 -8.88 17.64 -3.80
CA ASP A 206 -9.41 18.74 -2.99
C ASP A 206 -8.55 19.00 -1.73
N ASP A 207 -9.00 19.94 -0.87
CA ASP A 207 -8.32 20.25 0.39
C ASP A 207 -8.34 19.08 1.39
N ALA A 208 -9.33 18.19 1.27
CA ALA A 208 -9.44 16.96 2.04
C ALA A 208 -8.67 15.78 1.42
N TRP A 209 -7.83 16.06 0.44
CA TRP A 209 -6.98 15.09 -0.29
C TRP A 209 -7.76 14.04 -1.08
N ARG A 210 -9.05 14.29 -1.39
CA ARG A 210 -9.92 13.42 -2.16
C ARG A 210 -9.75 13.69 -3.65
N GLN A 211 -9.62 12.64 -4.45
CA GLN A 211 -9.63 12.74 -5.92
C GLN A 211 -11.09 12.90 -6.40
N PHE A 212 -11.48 14.11 -6.76
CA PHE A 212 -12.89 14.42 -7.01
C PHE A 212 -13.20 14.91 -8.43
N GLN A 213 -12.20 15.34 -9.20
CA GLN A 213 -12.37 15.80 -10.57
C GLN A 213 -11.46 15.07 -11.54
N LEU A 214 -12.03 14.64 -12.68
CA LEU A 214 -11.28 14.18 -13.84
C LEU A 214 -11.08 15.34 -14.79
N MET A 215 -9.84 15.68 -15.08
CA MET A 215 -9.43 16.81 -15.90
C MET A 215 -8.80 16.34 -17.21
N HIS A 216 -8.94 17.14 -18.28
CA HIS A 216 -8.28 16.94 -19.56
C HIS A 216 -7.36 18.12 -19.85
N HIS A 217 -6.08 17.83 -20.05
CA HIS A 217 -5.00 18.78 -20.31
C HIS A 217 -4.43 18.62 -21.71
N HIS A 218 -4.17 19.75 -22.41
CA HIS A 218 -3.41 19.78 -23.65
C HIS A 218 -1.95 20.12 -23.39
N VAL A 219 -1.04 19.27 -23.85
CA VAL A 219 0.42 19.45 -23.67
C VAL A 219 0.86 20.82 -24.15
N GLY A 220 1.52 21.57 -23.27
CA GLY A 220 2.01 22.93 -23.52
C GLY A 220 0.97 24.03 -23.31
N ALA A 221 -0.28 23.71 -22.97
CA ALA A 221 -1.28 24.69 -22.59
C ALA A 221 -1.11 25.13 -21.11
N ASP A 222 -1.89 26.15 -20.72
CA ASP A 222 -1.98 26.56 -19.32
C ASP A 222 -3.00 25.68 -18.61
N ALA A 223 -2.67 25.13 -17.45
CA ALA A 223 -3.56 24.24 -16.68
C ALA A 223 -4.83 24.93 -16.17
N ASP A 224 -4.85 26.27 -16.06
CA ASP A 224 -6.06 27.03 -15.76
C ASP A 224 -7.14 26.90 -16.87
N GLY A 225 -6.73 26.50 -18.06
CA GLY A 225 -7.61 26.26 -19.22
C GLY A 225 -8.09 24.80 -19.34
N ASP A 226 -7.76 23.93 -18.42
CA ASP A 226 -8.10 22.49 -18.50
C ASP A 226 -9.60 22.24 -18.41
N SER A 227 -10.06 21.27 -19.17
CA SER A 227 -11.47 20.93 -19.24
C SER A 227 -11.85 19.93 -18.17
N LEU A 228 -12.86 20.26 -17.36
CA LEU A 228 -13.49 19.31 -16.45
C LEU A 228 -14.31 18.29 -17.26
N LEU A 229 -13.98 16.99 -17.12
CA LEU A 229 -14.67 15.90 -17.79
C LEU A 229 -15.70 15.20 -16.89
N LEU A 230 -15.37 15.03 -15.62
CA LEU A 230 -16.23 14.37 -14.64
C LEU A 230 -15.95 14.95 -13.25
N GLU A 231 -17.00 15.12 -12.46
CA GLU A 231 -16.90 15.52 -11.05
C GLU A 231 -17.67 14.54 -10.17
N GLU A 232 -17.06 14.16 -9.07
CA GLU A 232 -17.66 13.33 -8.03
C GLU A 232 -18.09 14.24 -6.86
N PRO A 233 -19.38 14.52 -6.71
CA PRO A 233 -19.86 15.44 -5.67
C PRO A 233 -19.96 14.80 -4.28
N ASP A 234 -20.01 13.47 -4.18
CA ASP A 234 -20.17 12.75 -2.92
C ASP A 234 -18.81 12.58 -2.24
N GLU A 235 -18.65 13.19 -1.06
CA GLU A 235 -17.40 13.18 -0.29
C GLU A 235 -16.96 11.79 0.22
N ALA A 236 -17.84 10.80 0.17
CA ALA A 236 -17.51 9.42 0.51
C ALA A 236 -16.82 8.65 -0.64
N TYR A 237 -16.73 9.24 -1.84
CA TYR A 237 -16.20 8.58 -3.04
C TYR A 237 -14.99 9.28 -3.60
N ASP A 238 -14.04 8.46 -4.09
CA ASP A 238 -12.87 8.90 -4.86
C ASP A 238 -12.98 8.50 -6.31
N LEU A 239 -12.53 9.38 -7.22
CA LEU A 239 -12.29 9.04 -8.62
C LEU A 239 -10.89 8.43 -8.77
N TRP A 240 -10.80 7.31 -9.46
CA TRP A 240 -9.52 6.75 -9.85
C TRP A 240 -9.59 6.06 -11.21
N PHE A 241 -8.48 5.94 -11.88
CA PHE A 241 -8.32 5.16 -13.10
C PHE A 241 -6.87 4.73 -13.25
N SER A 242 -6.66 3.69 -14.03
CA SER A 242 -5.33 3.24 -14.43
C SER A 242 -5.33 2.93 -15.94
N ALA A 243 -4.17 3.03 -16.55
CA ALA A 243 -4.01 2.56 -17.90
C ALA A 243 -4.15 1.03 -17.92
N SER A 244 -5.09 0.52 -18.75
CA SER A 244 -5.20 -0.89 -19.05
C SER A 244 -4.36 -1.24 -20.29
N ASN A 245 -4.22 -2.55 -20.60
CA ASN A 245 -3.59 -2.95 -21.87
C ASN A 245 -4.48 -2.65 -23.10
N ASP A 246 -5.80 -2.41 -22.89
CA ASP A 246 -6.74 -2.09 -23.97
C ASP A 246 -6.43 -0.70 -24.56
N PRO A 247 -6.10 -0.59 -25.86
CA PRO A 247 -5.71 0.68 -26.45
C PRO A 247 -6.88 1.59 -26.83
N TRP A 248 -8.16 1.12 -26.67
CA TRP A 248 -9.34 1.85 -27.14
C TRP A 248 -10.14 2.48 -26.02
N HIS A 249 -9.93 2.04 -24.77
CA HIS A 249 -10.79 2.42 -23.66
C HIS A 249 -10.00 2.64 -22.36
N VAL A 250 -10.40 3.63 -21.59
CA VAL A 250 -9.98 3.82 -20.22
C VAL A 250 -11.21 3.79 -19.32
N VAL A 251 -11.17 3.02 -18.25
CA VAL A 251 -12.26 2.99 -17.26
C VAL A 251 -11.93 3.91 -16.11
N VAL A 252 -12.83 4.85 -15.83
CA VAL A 252 -12.79 5.73 -14.67
C VAL A 252 -13.76 5.18 -13.63
N HIS A 253 -13.27 4.91 -12.45
CA HIS A 253 -14.05 4.42 -11.32
C HIS A 253 -14.35 5.56 -10.35
N SER A 254 -15.51 5.50 -9.74
CA SER A 254 -15.83 6.27 -8.53
C SER A 254 -16.21 5.27 -7.44
N THR A 255 -15.41 5.18 -6.40
CA THR A 255 -15.54 4.14 -5.39
C THR A 255 -15.45 4.68 -3.98
N SER A 256 -16.27 4.11 -3.09
CA SER A 256 -16.05 4.14 -1.65
C SER A 256 -15.54 2.78 -1.17
N THR A 257 -15.37 2.60 0.13
CA THR A 257 -14.93 1.31 0.70
C THR A 257 -15.93 0.16 0.43
N THR A 258 -17.21 0.47 0.25
CA THR A 258 -18.27 -0.55 0.10
C THR A 258 -18.98 -0.53 -1.24
N SER A 259 -18.90 0.56 -1.98
CA SER A 259 -19.71 0.80 -3.16
C SER A 259 -18.90 1.36 -4.32
N GLY A 260 -19.36 1.15 -5.55
CA GLY A 260 -18.67 1.70 -6.71
C GLY A 260 -19.52 1.82 -7.96
N GLY A 261 -19.08 2.71 -8.85
CA GLY A 261 -19.57 2.88 -10.21
C GLY A 261 -18.43 3.08 -11.18
N ALA A 262 -18.72 2.99 -12.49
CA ALA A 262 -17.68 3.10 -13.50
C ALA A 262 -18.16 3.86 -14.74
N TRP A 263 -17.25 4.57 -15.38
CA TRP A 263 -17.41 5.32 -16.61
C TRP A 263 -16.36 4.91 -17.64
N LEU A 264 -16.69 5.01 -18.92
CA LEU A 264 -15.79 4.68 -20.02
C LEU A 264 -15.36 5.96 -20.74
N TRP A 265 -14.08 6.24 -20.77
CA TRP A 265 -13.48 7.32 -21.55
C TRP A 265 -12.88 6.79 -22.85
N ASP A 266 -13.09 7.52 -23.96
CA ASP A 266 -12.53 7.22 -25.28
C ASP A 266 -11.27 8.07 -25.53
N PRO A 267 -10.07 7.52 -25.54
CA PRO A 267 -8.84 8.27 -25.82
C PRO A 267 -8.77 8.86 -27.24
N TYR A 268 -9.62 8.40 -28.16
CA TYR A 268 -9.74 8.96 -29.52
C TYR A 268 -10.69 10.16 -29.60
N ALA A 269 -11.42 10.46 -28.54
CA ALA A 269 -12.30 11.62 -28.39
C ALA A 269 -12.06 12.31 -27.03
N PRO A 270 -10.83 12.78 -26.75
CA PRO A 270 -10.39 13.08 -25.38
C PRO A 270 -11.14 14.17 -24.67
N SER A 271 -11.73 15.13 -25.42
CA SER A 271 -12.51 16.25 -24.84
C SER A 271 -13.98 15.86 -24.54
N VAL A 272 -14.38 14.63 -24.89
CA VAL A 272 -15.74 14.15 -24.61
C VAL A 272 -15.78 13.56 -23.20
N PRO A 273 -16.70 14.00 -22.33
CA PRO A 273 -16.86 13.41 -21.00
C PRO A 273 -17.05 11.88 -21.05
N PRO A 274 -16.49 11.15 -20.08
CA PRO A 274 -16.67 9.70 -20.01
C PRO A 274 -18.16 9.34 -19.82
N ARG A 275 -18.60 8.28 -20.47
CA ARG A 275 -19.98 7.80 -20.37
C ARG A 275 -20.15 6.79 -19.23
N PRO A 276 -21.23 6.82 -18.46
CA PRO A 276 -21.47 5.86 -17.41
C PRO A 276 -21.69 4.46 -18.00
N ILE A 277 -21.08 3.44 -17.38
CA ILE A 277 -21.21 2.04 -17.79
C ILE A 277 -21.76 1.16 -16.66
N VAL A 278 -21.43 1.47 -15.41
CA VAL A 278 -21.96 0.80 -14.21
C VAL A 278 -22.41 1.88 -13.23
N ALA A 279 -23.69 1.84 -12.82
CA ALA A 279 -24.21 2.74 -11.80
C ALA A 279 -23.70 2.36 -10.41
N LYS A 280 -23.47 3.38 -9.56
CA LYS A 280 -23.25 3.16 -8.14
C LYS A 280 -24.45 2.46 -7.51
N ARG A 281 -24.19 1.50 -6.65
CA ARG A 281 -25.18 0.80 -5.82
C ARG A 281 -24.61 0.63 -4.42
N ASP A 282 -25.44 0.87 -3.43
CA ASP A 282 -25.06 0.69 -2.03
C ASP A 282 -24.61 -0.74 -1.76
N ASP A 283 -23.51 -0.90 -1.06
CA ASP A 283 -22.88 -2.19 -0.71
C ASP A 283 -22.48 -3.08 -1.91
N VAL A 284 -22.33 -2.48 -3.10
CA VAL A 284 -21.84 -3.20 -4.29
C VAL A 284 -20.55 -2.56 -4.80
N GLN A 285 -19.46 -3.27 -4.57
CA GLN A 285 -18.17 -2.92 -5.18
C GLN A 285 -18.11 -3.40 -6.62
N VAL A 286 -17.41 -2.65 -7.47
CA VAL A 286 -17.15 -3.02 -8.86
C VAL A 286 -15.70 -2.67 -9.22
N ASN A 287 -15.06 -3.59 -9.96
CA ASN A 287 -13.80 -3.37 -10.64
C ASN A 287 -13.99 -3.77 -12.10
N VAL A 288 -13.80 -2.84 -13.02
CA VAL A 288 -14.11 -3.00 -14.46
C VAL A 288 -12.85 -2.90 -15.27
N GLU A 289 -12.59 -3.92 -16.09
CA GLU A 289 -11.43 -4.00 -17.00
C GLU A 289 -11.91 -4.11 -18.46
N PRO A 290 -11.46 -3.22 -19.36
CA PRO A 290 -11.80 -3.32 -20.78
C PRO A 290 -11.03 -4.44 -21.48
N ALA A 291 -11.71 -5.19 -22.34
CA ALA A 291 -11.15 -6.34 -23.06
C ALA A 291 -11.43 -6.26 -24.59
N GLY A 292 -11.27 -5.08 -25.15
CA GLY A 292 -11.49 -4.78 -26.58
C GLY A 292 -12.97 -4.63 -26.92
N ASP A 293 -13.66 -5.72 -27.17
CA ASP A 293 -15.07 -5.70 -27.65
C ASP A 293 -16.11 -5.89 -26.53
N HIS A 294 -15.68 -5.98 -25.26
CA HIS A 294 -16.52 -6.13 -24.08
C HIS A 294 -15.77 -5.68 -22.83
N LEU A 295 -16.46 -5.71 -21.70
CA LEU A 295 -15.91 -5.40 -20.39
C LEU A 295 -15.92 -6.66 -19.51
N LEU A 296 -14.89 -6.85 -18.73
CA LEU A 296 -14.84 -7.81 -17.62
C LEU A 296 -15.10 -7.06 -16.31
N VAL A 297 -15.86 -7.63 -15.41
CA VAL A 297 -16.25 -6.97 -14.17
C VAL A 297 -16.13 -7.95 -12.99
N ILE A 298 -15.38 -7.59 -11.98
CA ILE A 298 -15.53 -8.18 -10.65
C ILE A 298 -16.54 -7.33 -9.89
N HIS A 299 -17.55 -7.97 -9.30
CA HIS A 299 -18.57 -7.28 -8.52
C HIS A 299 -19.05 -8.09 -7.32
N THR A 300 -19.58 -7.41 -6.30
CA THR A 300 -20.07 -8.04 -5.07
C THR A 300 -21.60 -8.21 -5.03
N ALA A 301 -22.34 -7.89 -6.11
CA ALA A 301 -23.80 -7.95 -6.15
C ALA A 301 -24.39 -9.37 -5.94
N LEU A 302 -23.66 -10.44 -6.31
CA LEU A 302 -24.10 -11.83 -6.15
C LEU A 302 -23.40 -12.56 -5.01
N SER A 303 -22.18 -12.17 -4.69
CA SER A 303 -21.35 -12.73 -3.62
C SER A 303 -20.48 -11.64 -3.04
N ARG A 304 -20.45 -11.52 -1.73
CA ARG A 304 -19.55 -10.57 -1.06
C ARG A 304 -18.07 -10.84 -1.34
N GLU A 305 -17.72 -12.09 -1.67
CA GLU A 305 -16.34 -12.48 -2.02
C GLU A 305 -16.00 -12.21 -3.50
N GLY A 306 -16.96 -11.74 -4.27
CA GLY A 306 -16.84 -11.37 -5.67
C GLY A 306 -17.41 -12.37 -6.65
N SER A 307 -17.93 -11.86 -7.74
CA SER A 307 -18.31 -12.60 -8.95
C SER A 307 -17.67 -11.94 -10.15
N LEU A 308 -17.18 -12.74 -11.08
CA LEU A 308 -16.65 -12.29 -12.35
C LEU A 308 -17.75 -12.36 -13.39
N ALA A 309 -18.00 -11.25 -14.06
CA ALA A 309 -18.97 -11.16 -15.15
C ALA A 309 -18.36 -10.56 -16.42
N CYS A 310 -19.03 -10.78 -17.54
CA CYS A 310 -18.75 -10.17 -18.82
C CYS A 310 -19.95 -9.32 -19.26
N ILE A 311 -19.67 -8.13 -19.76
CA ILE A 311 -20.68 -7.17 -20.25
C ILE A 311 -20.31 -6.74 -21.66
N PRO A 312 -21.23 -6.79 -22.65
CA PRO A 312 -21.00 -6.17 -23.95
C PRO A 312 -20.71 -4.67 -23.81
N LEU A 313 -19.84 -4.14 -24.65
CA LEU A 313 -19.62 -2.69 -24.72
C LEU A 313 -20.96 -1.97 -25.04
N PRO A 314 -21.30 -0.90 -24.28
CA PRO A 314 -22.46 -0.09 -24.59
C PRO A 314 -22.36 0.49 -26.02
N GLN A 315 -23.46 0.45 -26.78
CA GLN A 315 -23.47 1.02 -28.12
C GLN A 315 -23.37 2.56 -28.08
N GLU A 316 -22.63 3.14 -29.02
CA GLU A 316 -22.59 4.61 -29.17
C GLU A 316 -23.99 5.18 -29.40
N GLY A 317 -24.37 6.19 -28.61
CA GLY A 317 -25.65 6.87 -28.72
C GLY A 317 -26.83 6.22 -27.99
N ALA A 318 -26.64 5.12 -27.28
CA ALA A 318 -27.66 4.59 -26.38
C ALA A 318 -27.84 5.53 -25.18
N ALA A 319 -29.07 6.05 -24.99
CA ALA A 319 -29.38 6.95 -23.88
C ALA A 319 -29.20 6.31 -22.50
N ASP A 320 -29.32 4.98 -22.43
CA ASP A 320 -29.13 4.17 -21.24
C ASP A 320 -27.86 3.29 -21.42
N SER A 321 -26.68 3.90 -21.26
CA SER A 321 -25.42 3.19 -21.35
C SER A 321 -25.11 2.33 -20.12
N VAL A 322 -25.86 2.53 -19.02
CA VAL A 322 -25.67 1.78 -17.78
C VAL A 322 -26.25 0.38 -17.92
N VAL A 323 -25.38 -0.61 -17.75
CA VAL A 323 -25.79 -2.03 -17.80
C VAL A 323 -26.19 -2.49 -16.40
N ASP A 324 -27.43 -2.95 -16.25
CA ASP A 324 -27.94 -3.50 -15.00
C ASP A 324 -27.22 -4.83 -14.68
N PRO A 325 -26.75 -5.06 -13.45
CA PRO A 325 -26.15 -6.33 -13.02
C PRO A 325 -26.98 -7.56 -13.31
N ASP A 326 -28.30 -7.45 -13.36
CA ASP A 326 -29.21 -8.56 -13.69
C ASP A 326 -29.04 -9.06 -15.14
N HIS A 327 -28.42 -8.26 -16.01
CA HIS A 327 -28.15 -8.62 -17.42
C HIS A 327 -26.67 -9.02 -17.66
N TRP A 328 -25.85 -9.08 -16.62
CA TRP A 328 -24.45 -9.47 -16.76
C TRP A 328 -24.31 -10.98 -16.95
N VAL A 329 -23.42 -11.38 -17.84
CA VAL A 329 -23.11 -12.79 -18.02
C VAL A 329 -22.08 -13.22 -16.99
N THR A 330 -22.51 -13.89 -15.93
CA THR A 330 -21.63 -14.42 -14.90
C THR A 330 -20.72 -15.52 -15.47
N LEU A 331 -19.42 -15.32 -15.40
CA LEU A 331 -18.40 -16.29 -15.81
C LEU A 331 -17.97 -17.17 -14.63
N TYR A 332 -17.88 -16.58 -13.43
CA TYR A 332 -17.45 -17.26 -12.23
C TYR A 332 -17.96 -16.54 -10.99
N THR A 333 -18.28 -17.28 -9.94
CA THR A 333 -18.57 -16.75 -8.61
C THR A 333 -17.56 -17.35 -7.63
N ALA A 334 -16.96 -16.53 -6.79
CA ALA A 334 -16.00 -16.96 -5.78
C ALA A 334 -16.62 -18.04 -4.88
N ARG A 335 -15.82 -19.05 -4.57
CA ARG A 335 -16.19 -20.11 -3.63
C ARG A 335 -15.98 -19.64 -2.19
N ASP A 336 -16.49 -20.39 -1.24
CA ASP A 336 -16.19 -20.14 0.17
C ASP A 336 -14.67 -20.18 0.39
N GLY A 337 -14.14 -19.14 1.06
CA GLY A 337 -12.71 -18.98 1.29
C GLY A 337 -11.91 -18.44 0.11
N GLU A 338 -12.57 -18.05 -0.99
CA GLU A 338 -11.95 -17.29 -2.10
C GLU A 338 -12.42 -15.85 -2.09
N ARG A 339 -11.54 -14.89 -2.39
CA ARG A 339 -11.85 -13.46 -2.64
C ARG A 339 -11.30 -13.06 -3.99
N LEU A 340 -12.15 -12.65 -4.93
CA LEU A 340 -11.70 -12.09 -6.20
C LEU A 340 -11.22 -10.67 -5.98
N SER A 341 -10.06 -10.31 -6.53
CA SER A 341 -9.43 -9.02 -6.27
C SER A 341 -9.19 -8.18 -7.52
N ASP A 342 -8.64 -8.75 -8.59
CA ASP A 342 -8.21 -7.94 -9.72
C ASP A 342 -8.23 -8.71 -11.04
N LEU A 343 -8.24 -7.95 -12.16
CA LEU A 343 -8.26 -8.43 -13.54
C LEU A 343 -7.21 -7.70 -14.37
N GLU A 344 -6.63 -8.40 -15.33
CA GLU A 344 -5.80 -7.78 -16.36
C GLU A 344 -6.10 -8.43 -17.71
N ALA A 345 -6.63 -7.66 -18.65
CA ALA A 345 -7.11 -8.17 -19.93
C ALA A 345 -6.10 -7.96 -21.06
N TYR A 346 -6.06 -8.98 -21.93
CA TYR A 346 -5.32 -9.01 -23.18
C TYR A 346 -6.26 -9.47 -24.31
N ARG A 347 -5.81 -9.37 -25.54
CA ARG A 347 -6.62 -9.75 -26.69
C ARG A 347 -7.14 -11.19 -26.65
N ASP A 348 -6.28 -12.14 -26.28
CA ASP A 348 -6.55 -13.58 -26.38
C ASP A 348 -6.62 -14.29 -25.00
N PHE A 349 -6.39 -13.58 -23.91
CA PHE A 349 -6.50 -14.07 -22.53
C PHE A 349 -6.74 -12.92 -21.54
N PHE A 350 -7.12 -13.26 -20.33
CA PHE A 350 -7.03 -12.37 -19.18
C PHE A 350 -6.54 -13.13 -17.95
N THR A 351 -5.93 -12.43 -17.02
CA THR A 351 -5.58 -12.97 -15.70
C THR A 351 -6.61 -12.53 -14.67
N LEU A 352 -6.89 -13.41 -13.70
CA LEU A 352 -7.73 -13.14 -12.55
C LEU A 352 -6.91 -13.37 -11.29
N SER A 353 -6.76 -12.32 -10.50
CA SER A 353 -6.18 -12.37 -9.16
C SER A 353 -7.26 -12.72 -8.15
N TYR A 354 -6.94 -13.58 -7.19
CA TYR A 354 -7.84 -13.95 -6.11
C TYR A 354 -7.04 -14.38 -4.88
N ARG A 355 -7.70 -14.47 -3.74
CA ARG A 355 -7.11 -14.97 -2.50
C ARG A 355 -7.73 -16.30 -2.11
N ARG A 356 -6.92 -17.18 -1.52
CA ARG A 356 -7.35 -18.44 -0.91
C ARG A 356 -6.34 -18.86 0.16
N ASP A 357 -6.81 -19.34 1.31
CA ASP A 357 -5.97 -19.81 2.42
C ASP A 357 -4.97 -18.74 2.89
N ALA A 358 -5.42 -17.51 2.96
CA ALA A 358 -4.64 -16.31 3.31
C ALA A 358 -3.41 -16.05 2.41
N LEU A 359 -3.48 -16.42 1.13
CA LEU A 359 -2.44 -16.19 0.14
C LEU A 359 -3.03 -15.63 -1.16
N PRO A 360 -2.37 -14.66 -1.78
CA PRO A 360 -2.72 -14.21 -3.12
C PRO A 360 -2.36 -15.28 -4.14
N GLN A 361 -3.25 -15.46 -5.10
CA GLN A 361 -3.19 -16.48 -6.13
C GLN A 361 -3.64 -15.90 -7.46
N ALA A 362 -3.36 -16.58 -8.56
CA ALA A 362 -3.80 -16.17 -9.87
C ALA A 362 -4.15 -17.36 -10.77
N ARG A 363 -5.07 -17.10 -11.69
CA ARG A 363 -5.41 -18.00 -12.80
C ARG A 363 -5.56 -17.17 -14.08
N TYR A 364 -5.54 -17.83 -15.23
CA TYR A 364 -5.84 -17.16 -16.48
C TYR A 364 -6.99 -17.83 -17.21
N TYR A 365 -7.67 -17.06 -18.05
CA TYR A 365 -8.72 -17.49 -18.94
C TYR A 365 -8.29 -17.26 -20.37
N ARG A 366 -8.65 -18.18 -21.28
CA ARG A 366 -8.37 -18.08 -22.71
C ARG A 366 -9.62 -17.66 -23.47
N ARG A 367 -9.43 -16.80 -24.46
CA ARG A 367 -10.48 -16.42 -25.37
C ARG A 367 -10.77 -17.56 -26.35
N THR A 368 -12.05 -17.84 -26.56
CA THR A 368 -12.52 -18.93 -27.43
C THR A 368 -12.74 -18.48 -28.88
N ARG A 369 -13.04 -17.19 -29.08
CA ARG A 369 -13.32 -16.59 -30.39
C ARG A 369 -12.41 -15.38 -30.61
N PRO A 370 -11.82 -15.22 -31.82
CA PRO A 370 -10.95 -14.08 -32.13
C PRO A 370 -11.67 -12.73 -31.99
N LEU A 371 -10.97 -11.73 -31.47
CA LEU A 371 -11.42 -10.35 -31.49
C LEU A 371 -11.56 -9.85 -32.95
N LYS A 372 -12.71 -9.26 -33.26
CA LYS A 372 -12.96 -8.62 -34.55
C LYS A 372 -12.63 -7.14 -34.47
N VAL A 373 -11.75 -6.67 -35.33
CA VAL A 373 -11.38 -5.26 -35.47
C VAL A 373 -11.75 -4.77 -36.85
N VAL A 374 -12.50 -3.68 -36.96
CA VAL A 374 -12.90 -3.05 -38.22
C VAL A 374 -12.51 -1.58 -38.17
N ASN A 375 -11.77 -1.12 -39.17
CA ASN A 375 -11.26 0.26 -39.26
C ASN A 375 -10.49 0.70 -37.96
N GLY A 376 -9.71 -0.23 -37.40
CA GLY A 376 -8.88 0.02 -36.21
C GLY A 376 -9.65 0.04 -34.88
N LYS A 377 -10.97 -0.18 -34.88
CA LYS A 377 -11.79 -0.27 -33.66
C LYS A 377 -12.38 -1.67 -33.46
N PRO A 378 -12.54 -2.13 -32.21
CA PRO A 378 -13.18 -3.41 -31.92
C PRO A 378 -14.67 -3.36 -32.28
N VAL A 379 -15.20 -4.48 -32.75
CA VAL A 379 -16.62 -4.65 -32.97
C VAL A 379 -17.24 -5.21 -31.69
N PRO A 380 -18.15 -4.49 -31.02
CA PRO A 380 -18.73 -4.95 -29.75
C PRO A 380 -19.26 -6.39 -29.83
N ALA A 381 -18.95 -7.21 -28.84
CA ALA A 381 -19.45 -8.57 -28.74
C ALA A 381 -20.98 -8.52 -28.49
N SER A 382 -21.73 -9.30 -29.26
CA SER A 382 -23.18 -9.41 -29.07
C SER A 382 -23.58 -10.35 -27.93
N ASP A 383 -22.68 -11.25 -27.54
CA ASP A 383 -22.87 -12.26 -26.50
C ASP A 383 -21.50 -12.66 -25.91
N CYS A 384 -21.42 -12.66 -24.59
CA CYS A 384 -20.22 -12.98 -23.82
C CYS A 384 -20.25 -14.40 -23.22
N SER A 385 -21.36 -15.14 -23.32
CA SER A 385 -21.60 -16.36 -22.54
C SER A 385 -20.57 -17.49 -22.76
N ASP A 386 -19.91 -17.53 -23.91
CA ASP A 386 -18.91 -18.53 -24.30
C ASP A 386 -17.59 -17.93 -24.79
N LEU A 387 -17.35 -16.64 -24.49
CA LEU A 387 -16.12 -15.96 -24.94
C LEU A 387 -14.87 -16.46 -24.21
N TRP A 388 -15.00 -16.94 -23.01
CA TRP A 388 -13.88 -17.28 -22.16
C TRP A 388 -13.97 -18.70 -21.61
N THR A 389 -12.84 -19.36 -21.52
CA THR A 389 -12.69 -20.66 -20.87
C THR A 389 -11.52 -20.61 -19.89
N LEU A 390 -11.70 -21.26 -18.75
CA LEU A 390 -10.63 -21.39 -17.75
C LEU A 390 -9.42 -22.08 -18.39
N GLY A 391 -8.25 -21.44 -18.26
CA GLY A 391 -6.95 -22.01 -18.56
C GLY A 391 -6.41 -22.81 -17.39
N GLU A 392 -5.30 -22.38 -16.84
CA GLU A 392 -4.65 -23.07 -15.72
C GLU A 392 -4.57 -22.16 -14.49
N GLU A 393 -4.58 -22.81 -13.32
CA GLU A 393 -4.13 -22.18 -12.06
C GLU A 393 -2.61 -21.98 -12.15
N LEU A 394 -2.15 -20.78 -11.78
CA LEU A 394 -0.73 -20.41 -11.85
C LEU A 394 0.05 -20.79 -10.60
N ASN A 395 -0.65 -21.16 -9.54
CA ASN A 395 -0.09 -21.52 -8.26
C ASN A 395 0.37 -22.98 -8.18
N LYS A 396 1.37 -23.22 -7.33
CA LYS A 396 1.79 -24.56 -6.94
C LYS A 396 1.22 -24.85 -5.55
N GLU A 397 0.45 -25.92 -5.44
CA GLU A 397 -0.12 -26.35 -4.16
C GLU A 397 0.95 -26.53 -3.07
N GLY A 398 0.62 -26.20 -1.84
CA GLY A 398 1.45 -26.42 -0.65
C GLY A 398 2.64 -25.49 -0.50
N THR A 399 2.74 -24.44 -1.28
CA THR A 399 3.79 -23.41 -1.13
C THR A 399 3.23 -22.14 -0.52
N ILE A 400 3.90 -21.62 0.52
CA ILE A 400 3.65 -20.27 1.03
C ILE A 400 4.30 -19.29 0.06
N ARG A 401 3.46 -18.59 -0.72
CA ARG A 401 3.91 -17.71 -1.80
C ARG A 401 2.88 -16.64 -2.07
N SER A 402 3.31 -15.41 -2.11
CA SER A 402 2.56 -14.33 -2.75
C SER A 402 2.75 -14.43 -4.25
N LEU A 403 1.67 -14.58 -5.00
CA LEU A 403 1.70 -14.66 -6.46
C LEU A 403 0.76 -13.61 -7.03
N TYR A 404 1.27 -12.83 -7.99
CA TYR A 404 0.55 -11.73 -8.61
C TYR A 404 0.84 -11.63 -10.11
N PRO A 405 -0.18 -11.42 -10.96
CA PRO A 405 0.02 -11.08 -12.35
C PRO A 405 0.81 -9.77 -12.51
N LEU A 406 1.54 -9.67 -13.60
CA LEU A 406 2.28 -8.49 -13.99
C LEU A 406 2.01 -8.17 -15.45
N SER A 407 1.81 -6.90 -15.77
CA SER A 407 1.63 -6.47 -17.14
C SER A 407 2.86 -6.72 -17.99
N SER A 408 2.64 -7.23 -19.22
CA SER A 408 3.64 -7.24 -20.27
C SER A 408 3.66 -5.91 -21.05
N GLY A 409 2.62 -5.08 -20.90
CA GLY A 409 2.47 -3.75 -21.47
C GLY A 409 1.79 -3.71 -22.84
N ARG A 410 1.35 -4.84 -23.41
CA ARG A 410 0.70 -4.89 -24.74
C ARG A 410 -0.55 -5.75 -24.75
N PHE A 411 -1.62 -5.19 -25.29
CA PHE A 411 -2.89 -5.89 -25.47
C PHE A 411 -2.77 -7.15 -26.34
N GLU A 412 -1.95 -7.11 -27.39
CA GLU A 412 -1.76 -8.22 -28.33
C GLU A 412 -0.82 -9.32 -27.84
N ASP A 413 -0.23 -9.18 -26.67
CA ASP A 413 0.67 -10.19 -26.12
C ASP A 413 -0.07 -11.50 -25.82
N CYS A 414 0.69 -12.58 -25.87
CA CYS A 414 0.24 -13.92 -25.49
C CYS A 414 1.12 -14.48 -24.36
N LEU A 415 1.73 -13.59 -23.60
CA LEU A 415 2.64 -13.87 -22.49
C LEU A 415 1.93 -13.60 -21.17
N VAL A 416 1.63 -14.69 -20.43
CA VAL A 416 1.19 -14.54 -19.03
C VAL A 416 2.44 -14.32 -18.18
N ARG A 417 2.52 -13.17 -17.56
CA ARG A 417 3.63 -12.81 -16.69
C ARG A 417 3.16 -12.83 -15.25
N VAL A 418 3.95 -13.46 -14.37
CA VAL A 418 3.65 -13.55 -12.94
C VAL A 418 4.88 -13.21 -12.12
N GLY A 419 4.68 -12.38 -11.10
CA GLY A 419 5.61 -12.22 -10.00
C GLY A 419 5.27 -13.18 -8.87
N TYR A 420 6.26 -13.66 -8.17
CA TYR A 420 6.06 -14.39 -6.93
C TYR A 420 7.20 -14.17 -5.95
N GLN A 421 6.88 -14.24 -4.67
CA GLN A 421 7.82 -14.11 -3.56
C GLN A 421 7.27 -14.76 -2.30
N SER A 422 8.10 -14.90 -1.27
CA SER A 422 7.70 -15.20 0.10
C SER A 422 8.64 -14.47 1.07
N VAL A 423 8.51 -14.67 2.36
CA VAL A 423 9.46 -14.06 3.32
C VAL A 423 10.89 -14.53 3.07
N LEU A 424 11.09 -15.77 2.60
CA LEU A 424 12.41 -16.34 2.32
C LEU A 424 12.78 -16.34 0.83
N THR A 425 11.79 -16.32 -0.06
CA THR A 425 12.01 -16.36 -1.52
C THR A 425 12.03 -14.95 -2.07
N SER A 426 13.16 -14.51 -2.63
CA SER A 426 13.31 -13.20 -3.25
C SER A 426 12.38 -13.04 -4.47
N PRO A 427 11.95 -11.79 -4.78
CA PRO A 427 11.06 -11.51 -5.90
C PRO A 427 11.57 -12.12 -7.21
N THR A 428 10.73 -12.95 -7.80
CA THR A 428 11.00 -13.66 -9.05
C THR A 428 9.89 -13.36 -10.04
N VAL A 429 10.22 -13.14 -11.30
CA VAL A 429 9.28 -12.93 -12.41
C VAL A 429 9.43 -14.07 -13.41
N GLU A 430 8.32 -14.74 -13.69
CA GLU A 430 8.20 -15.82 -14.69
C GLU A 430 7.25 -15.39 -15.81
N GLU A 431 7.54 -15.83 -17.03
CA GLU A 431 6.76 -15.54 -18.22
C GLU A 431 6.38 -16.87 -18.91
N LEU A 432 5.08 -17.11 -19.09
CA LEU A 432 4.51 -18.26 -19.80
C LEU A 432 4.00 -17.83 -21.18
N ASP A 433 4.59 -18.34 -22.24
CA ASP A 433 4.09 -18.15 -23.62
C ASP A 433 2.91 -19.10 -23.89
N LEU A 434 1.71 -18.54 -24.00
CA LEU A 434 0.47 -19.30 -24.23
C LEU A 434 0.41 -19.98 -25.62
N ARG A 435 1.24 -19.57 -26.59
CA ARG A 435 1.32 -20.19 -27.93
C ARG A 435 2.08 -21.50 -27.89
N THR A 436 3.12 -21.56 -27.06
CA THR A 436 4.07 -22.68 -27.00
C THR A 436 3.92 -23.52 -25.74
N GLY A 437 3.26 -23.00 -24.70
CA GLY A 437 3.17 -23.61 -23.37
C GLY A 437 4.50 -23.63 -22.60
N LYS A 438 5.50 -22.84 -23.02
CA LYS A 438 6.81 -22.79 -22.38
C LYS A 438 6.88 -21.62 -21.41
N SER A 439 7.39 -21.90 -20.22
CA SER A 439 7.75 -20.88 -19.25
C SER A 439 9.24 -20.57 -19.27
N ARG A 440 9.58 -19.33 -18.90
CA ARG A 440 10.96 -18.92 -18.60
C ARG A 440 10.98 -17.98 -17.40
N ILE A 441 12.01 -18.08 -16.59
CA ILE A 441 12.30 -17.08 -15.57
C ILE A 441 12.88 -15.85 -16.27
N LEU A 442 12.24 -14.71 -16.08
CA LEU A 442 12.65 -13.43 -16.64
C LEU A 442 13.58 -12.66 -15.72
N LYS A 443 13.35 -12.79 -14.41
CA LYS A 443 14.10 -12.10 -13.37
C LYS A 443 14.08 -12.90 -12.06
N VAL A 444 15.23 -12.94 -11.38
CA VAL A 444 15.32 -13.29 -9.97
C VAL A 444 16.08 -12.16 -9.26
N THR A 445 15.47 -11.55 -8.26
CA THR A 445 16.17 -10.53 -7.45
C THR A 445 17.30 -11.21 -6.68
N GLN A 446 18.53 -10.88 -7.02
CA GLN A 446 19.72 -11.41 -6.34
C GLN A 446 19.86 -10.77 -4.96
N VAL A 447 20.19 -11.58 -3.96
CA VAL A 447 20.41 -11.13 -2.59
C VAL A 447 21.74 -11.69 -2.11
N PRO A 448 22.84 -10.94 -2.26
CA PRO A 448 24.15 -11.36 -1.79
C PRO A 448 24.12 -11.67 -0.28
N ASN A 449 25.00 -12.56 0.17
CA ASN A 449 25.19 -12.92 1.59
C ASN A 449 23.93 -13.47 2.31
N TRP A 450 22.93 -13.95 1.54
CA TRP A 450 21.72 -14.57 2.03
C TRP A 450 21.58 -16.00 1.54
N ASP A 451 21.35 -16.94 2.47
CA ASP A 451 21.00 -18.33 2.16
C ASP A 451 19.65 -18.68 2.82
N PRO A 452 18.55 -18.74 2.05
CA PRO A 452 17.25 -19.08 2.59
C PRO A 452 17.17 -20.51 3.16
N SER A 453 18.11 -21.41 2.81
CA SER A 453 18.12 -22.78 3.31
C SER A 453 18.43 -22.88 4.81
N ASP A 454 18.99 -21.84 5.42
CA ASP A 454 19.21 -21.73 6.87
C ASP A 454 17.93 -21.48 7.67
N PHE A 455 16.82 -21.19 6.99
CA PHE A 455 15.57 -20.76 7.61
C PHE A 455 14.42 -21.69 7.24
N THR A 456 13.33 -21.56 7.98
CA THR A 456 12.05 -22.24 7.75
C THR A 456 10.94 -21.18 7.76
N GLU A 457 10.03 -21.30 6.81
CA GLU A 457 8.81 -20.54 6.69
C GLU A 457 7.65 -21.49 6.79
N GLU A 458 6.71 -21.24 7.70
CA GLU A 458 5.56 -22.10 7.91
C GLU A 458 4.28 -21.30 8.18
N ARG A 459 3.13 -21.86 7.83
CA ARG A 459 1.81 -21.37 8.17
C ARG A 459 1.31 -22.11 9.39
N VAL A 460 1.07 -21.38 10.48
CA VAL A 460 0.40 -21.92 11.67
C VAL A 460 -0.97 -21.27 11.82
N TRP A 461 -1.89 -21.96 12.48
CA TRP A 461 -3.23 -21.49 12.74
C TRP A 461 -3.43 -21.38 14.24
N VAL A 462 -3.77 -20.19 14.71
CA VAL A 462 -3.96 -19.88 16.12
C VAL A 462 -5.46 -19.76 16.39
N THR A 463 -5.96 -20.51 17.35
CA THR A 463 -7.36 -20.41 17.77
C THR A 463 -7.57 -19.12 18.54
N ALA A 464 -8.46 -18.25 18.05
CA ALA A 464 -8.85 -17.03 18.73
C ALA A 464 -9.59 -17.36 20.05
N ARG A 465 -9.68 -16.39 20.96
CA ARG A 465 -10.39 -16.52 22.23
C ARG A 465 -11.88 -16.78 22.12
N ASP A 466 -12.48 -16.60 20.93
CA ASP A 466 -13.86 -16.98 20.65
C ASP A 466 -14.01 -18.51 20.45
N GLU A 467 -12.92 -19.26 20.49
CA GLU A 467 -12.82 -20.72 20.36
C GLU A 467 -13.23 -21.29 18.99
N HIS A 468 -13.55 -20.44 18.02
CA HIS A 468 -14.04 -20.83 16.69
C HIS A 468 -13.16 -20.34 15.55
N THR A 469 -12.70 -19.11 15.64
CA THR A 469 -11.88 -18.46 14.60
C THR A 469 -10.47 -19.01 14.61
N GLN A 470 -9.98 -19.38 13.42
CA GLN A 470 -8.59 -19.79 13.21
C GLN A 470 -7.83 -18.64 12.55
N ILE A 471 -6.90 -18.02 13.27
CA ILE A 471 -6.10 -16.90 12.80
C ILE A 471 -4.88 -17.45 12.07
N PRO A 472 -4.70 -17.16 10.76
CA PRO A 472 -3.49 -17.56 10.05
C PRO A 472 -2.29 -16.73 10.54
N VAL A 473 -1.15 -17.38 10.68
CA VAL A 473 0.11 -16.74 11.04
C VAL A 473 1.21 -17.28 10.15
N THR A 474 1.97 -16.40 9.49
CA THR A 474 3.20 -16.78 8.82
C THR A 474 4.34 -16.67 9.82
N LEU A 475 4.96 -17.80 10.15
CA LEU A 475 6.05 -17.90 11.09
C LEU A 475 7.36 -18.18 10.36
N VAL A 476 8.40 -17.40 10.66
CA VAL A 476 9.73 -17.55 10.07
C VAL A 476 10.79 -17.59 11.15
N HIS A 477 11.66 -18.58 11.08
CA HIS A 477 12.71 -18.79 12.08
C HIS A 477 13.91 -19.52 11.47
N ARG A 478 15.03 -19.55 12.19
CA ARG A 478 16.15 -20.38 11.79
C ARG A 478 15.75 -21.87 11.78
N ARG A 479 16.26 -22.63 10.83
CA ARG A 479 15.94 -24.07 10.70
C ARG A 479 16.32 -24.89 11.93
N ASP A 480 17.37 -24.48 12.64
CA ASP A 480 17.85 -25.14 13.87
C ASP A 480 17.15 -24.63 15.14
N ALA A 481 16.29 -23.61 15.04
CA ALA A 481 15.54 -23.08 16.18
C ALA A 481 14.52 -24.11 16.70
N GLN A 482 14.40 -24.16 18.02
CA GLN A 482 13.42 -25.03 18.71
C GLN A 482 12.54 -24.18 19.62
N PRO A 483 11.27 -24.53 19.82
CA PRO A 483 10.37 -23.83 20.73
C PRO A 483 10.71 -24.11 22.20
N ASP A 484 11.87 -23.59 22.64
CA ASP A 484 12.41 -23.78 24.01
C ASP A 484 12.19 -22.56 24.92
N GLY A 485 11.60 -21.46 24.40
CA GLY A 485 11.30 -20.25 25.14
C GLY A 485 12.52 -19.32 25.34
N THR A 486 13.55 -19.43 24.51
CA THR A 486 14.76 -18.60 24.63
C THR A 486 14.87 -17.50 23.56
N HIS A 487 14.14 -17.63 22.44
CA HIS A 487 14.25 -16.72 21.31
C HIS A 487 13.61 -15.38 21.58
N ALA A 488 14.14 -14.32 20.99
CA ALA A 488 13.41 -13.07 20.80
C ALA A 488 12.39 -13.26 19.67
N GLY A 489 11.26 -12.59 19.79
CA GLY A 489 10.22 -12.60 18.76
C GLY A 489 9.92 -11.22 18.21
N TRP A 490 9.44 -11.17 16.97
CA TRP A 490 8.95 -9.97 16.31
C TRP A 490 7.62 -10.27 15.64
N ILE A 491 6.54 -9.68 16.16
CA ILE A 491 5.20 -9.86 15.61
C ILE A 491 4.75 -8.59 14.87
N HIS A 492 4.26 -8.77 13.65
CA HIS A 492 3.73 -7.70 12.80
C HIS A 492 2.25 -7.91 12.54
N GLY A 493 1.45 -6.82 12.51
CA GLY A 493 0.03 -6.86 12.16
C GLY A 493 -0.52 -5.50 11.72
N TYR A 494 -1.69 -5.54 11.05
CA TYR A 494 -2.39 -4.36 10.55
C TYR A 494 -3.88 -4.39 10.89
N GLY A 495 -4.68 -5.19 10.18
CA GLY A 495 -6.06 -5.51 10.52
C GLY A 495 -7.08 -4.41 10.25
N SER A 496 -6.99 -3.68 9.14
CA SER A 496 -7.94 -2.64 8.71
C SER A 496 -8.03 -2.53 7.20
N TYR A 497 -9.11 -1.95 6.67
CA TYR A 497 -9.32 -1.58 5.26
C TYR A 497 -9.27 -2.75 4.26
N GLU A 498 -9.51 -3.99 4.69
CA GLU A 498 -9.31 -5.17 3.84
C GLU A 498 -7.86 -5.34 3.34
N VAL A 499 -6.90 -4.56 3.91
CA VAL A 499 -5.47 -4.65 3.53
C VAL A 499 -4.89 -5.96 4.01
N SER A 500 -4.19 -6.66 3.11
CA SER A 500 -3.55 -7.93 3.40
C SER A 500 -2.04 -7.78 3.54
N PHE A 501 -1.49 -8.30 4.62
CA PHE A 501 -0.04 -8.41 4.80
C PHE A 501 0.45 -9.76 4.31
N ASP A 502 0.79 -9.80 3.04
CA ASP A 502 1.25 -11.03 2.40
C ASP A 502 2.69 -11.41 2.82
N PRO A 503 3.06 -12.70 2.71
CA PRO A 503 4.44 -13.12 2.93
C PRO A 503 5.34 -12.59 1.80
N GLU A 504 5.90 -11.40 2.01
CA GLU A 504 6.76 -10.69 1.07
C GLU A 504 8.20 -10.68 1.54
N PHE A 505 9.11 -10.71 0.56
CA PHE A 505 10.53 -10.63 0.80
C PHE A 505 10.96 -9.20 1.12
N ASP A 506 11.68 -9.03 2.23
CA ASP A 506 12.24 -7.73 2.62
C ASP A 506 13.66 -7.92 3.18
N ILE A 507 14.65 -7.34 2.50
CA ILE A 507 16.05 -7.39 2.95
C ILE A 507 16.25 -6.77 4.33
N LEU A 508 15.40 -5.82 4.73
CA LEU A 508 15.49 -5.15 6.02
C LEU A 508 15.16 -6.07 7.19
N ARG A 509 14.41 -7.15 6.94
CA ARG A 509 14.08 -8.18 7.94
C ARG A 509 15.22 -9.18 8.19
N LEU A 510 16.10 -9.38 7.20
CA LEU A 510 17.10 -10.44 7.22
C LEU A 510 18.09 -10.33 8.39
N PRO A 511 18.57 -9.15 8.80
CA PRO A 511 19.46 -9.03 9.97
C PRO A 511 18.84 -9.56 11.27
N ALA A 512 17.56 -9.32 11.49
CA ALA A 512 16.86 -9.85 12.68
C ALA A 512 16.77 -11.39 12.63
N LEU A 513 16.39 -11.95 11.48
CA LEU A 513 16.35 -13.41 11.26
C LEU A 513 17.73 -14.04 11.47
N LYS A 514 18.80 -13.45 10.94
CA LYS A 514 20.21 -13.95 11.15
C LYS A 514 20.61 -13.94 12.61
N ARG A 515 20.09 -13.03 13.42
CA ARG A 515 20.30 -12.97 14.88
C ARG A 515 19.41 -13.94 15.67
N GLY A 516 18.62 -14.77 14.98
CA GLY A 516 17.76 -15.79 15.61
C GLY A 516 16.45 -15.25 16.16
N VAL A 517 16.01 -14.09 15.71
CA VAL A 517 14.67 -13.58 16.01
C VAL A 517 13.63 -14.43 15.27
N VAL A 518 12.63 -14.90 15.99
CA VAL A 518 11.44 -15.54 15.42
C VAL A 518 10.51 -14.46 14.91
N HIS A 519 10.20 -14.44 13.62
CA HIS A 519 9.35 -13.43 13.00
C HIS A 519 7.96 -14.00 12.72
N ALA A 520 6.92 -13.28 13.11
CA ALA A 520 5.52 -13.66 12.89
C ALA A 520 4.75 -12.54 12.19
N ILE A 521 4.01 -12.88 11.14
CA ILE A 521 3.00 -12.01 10.53
C ILE A 521 1.65 -12.54 10.97
N ALA A 522 0.91 -11.76 11.75
CA ALA A 522 -0.41 -12.10 12.23
C ALA A 522 -1.47 -11.59 11.23
N HIS A 523 -2.14 -12.50 10.53
CA HIS A 523 -3.17 -12.19 9.54
C HIS A 523 -4.53 -12.09 10.23
N ILE A 524 -4.73 -10.99 10.95
CA ILE A 524 -5.84 -10.76 11.88
C ILE A 524 -7.10 -10.23 11.19
N ARG A 525 -8.27 -10.40 11.83
CA ARG A 525 -9.55 -9.84 11.33
C ARG A 525 -9.46 -8.32 11.16
N GLY A 526 -10.18 -7.82 10.15
CA GLY A 526 -10.09 -6.44 9.65
C GLY A 526 -9.13 -6.28 8.48
N GLY A 527 -8.20 -7.23 8.29
CA GLY A 527 -7.45 -7.41 7.05
C GLY A 527 -8.25 -8.19 5.99
N GLY A 528 -7.67 -8.35 4.81
CA GLY A 528 -8.28 -9.04 3.67
C GLY A 528 -7.77 -10.46 3.42
N GLU A 529 -6.90 -10.99 4.26
CA GLU A 529 -6.16 -12.22 3.99
C GLU A 529 -7.07 -13.43 3.78
N MET A 530 -8.17 -13.50 4.54
CA MET A 530 -9.18 -14.58 4.44
C MET A 530 -10.45 -14.11 3.69
N GLY A 531 -10.38 -13.00 2.95
CA GLY A 531 -11.48 -12.47 2.16
C GLY A 531 -12.33 -11.41 2.86
N ARG A 532 -13.44 -11.05 2.22
CA ARG A 532 -14.33 -9.96 2.66
C ARG A 532 -14.96 -10.21 4.02
N ALA A 533 -15.37 -11.44 4.27
CA ALA A 533 -15.91 -11.83 5.58
C ALA A 533 -14.94 -11.58 6.73
N TRP A 534 -13.65 -11.80 6.50
CA TRP A 534 -12.58 -11.58 7.46
C TRP A 534 -12.40 -10.09 7.79
N TYR A 535 -12.50 -9.27 6.77
CA TYR A 535 -12.50 -7.82 6.90
C TYR A 535 -13.71 -7.31 7.68
N GLU A 536 -14.91 -7.74 7.29
CA GLU A 536 -16.16 -7.30 7.92
C GLU A 536 -16.25 -7.69 9.39
N ASP A 537 -15.65 -8.82 9.79
CA ASP A 537 -15.58 -9.27 11.20
C ASP A 537 -14.47 -8.56 12.01
N GLY A 538 -13.85 -7.51 11.48
CA GLY A 538 -12.82 -6.71 12.14
C GLY A 538 -13.00 -5.21 11.96
N LYS A 539 -14.20 -4.70 11.61
CA LYS A 539 -14.47 -3.27 11.44
C LYS A 539 -15.71 -2.78 12.21
N LYS A 540 -15.89 -1.47 12.28
CA LYS A 540 -17.05 -0.83 12.96
C LYS A 540 -17.27 -1.45 14.33
N LEU A 541 -18.50 -1.90 14.63
CA LEU A 541 -18.90 -2.41 15.96
C LEU A 541 -18.13 -3.67 16.41
N VAL A 542 -17.47 -4.37 15.52
CA VAL A 542 -16.66 -5.57 15.84
C VAL A 542 -15.16 -5.33 15.74
N LYS A 543 -14.73 -4.07 15.63
CA LYS A 543 -13.30 -3.68 15.50
C LYS A 543 -12.40 -4.27 16.58
N THR A 544 -12.91 -4.53 17.76
CA THR A 544 -12.14 -5.14 18.86
C THR A 544 -11.61 -6.54 18.53
N HIS A 545 -12.20 -7.26 17.58
CA HIS A 545 -11.67 -8.56 17.12
C HIS A 545 -10.26 -8.42 16.57
N THR A 546 -9.94 -7.35 15.84
CA THR A 546 -8.57 -7.05 15.37
C THR A 546 -7.56 -7.07 16.52
N PHE A 547 -7.87 -6.40 17.61
CA PHE A 547 -6.97 -6.27 18.75
C PHE A 547 -6.84 -7.57 19.53
N THR A 548 -7.96 -8.27 19.71
CA THR A 548 -7.97 -9.56 20.42
C THR A 548 -7.24 -10.64 19.66
N ASP A 549 -7.41 -10.71 18.33
CA ASP A 549 -6.71 -11.66 17.48
C ASP A 549 -5.19 -11.48 17.55
N PHE A 550 -4.72 -10.23 17.49
CA PHE A 550 -3.28 -9.93 17.61
C PHE A 550 -2.72 -10.37 18.98
N LEU A 551 -3.44 -10.10 20.05
CA LEU A 551 -3.05 -10.54 21.39
C LEU A 551 -3.08 -12.06 21.53
N ASP A 552 -4.02 -12.75 20.90
CA ASP A 552 -4.09 -14.21 20.93
C ASP A 552 -2.90 -14.84 20.19
N VAL A 553 -2.47 -14.25 19.07
CA VAL A 553 -1.24 -14.65 18.38
C VAL A 553 0.00 -14.35 19.23
N ALA A 554 0.09 -13.17 19.84
CA ALA A 554 1.20 -12.81 20.73
C ALA A 554 1.31 -13.77 21.94
N ASN A 555 0.17 -14.15 22.53
CA ASN A 555 0.11 -15.12 23.60
C ASN A 555 0.53 -16.51 23.11
N TYR A 556 0.03 -16.96 21.94
CA TYR A 556 0.43 -18.23 21.34
C TYR A 556 1.95 -18.35 21.16
N LEU A 557 2.62 -17.30 20.65
CA LEU A 557 4.07 -17.32 20.46
C LEU A 557 4.85 -17.56 21.76
N VAL A 558 4.35 -17.03 22.87
CA VAL A 558 4.95 -17.22 24.19
C VAL A 558 4.58 -18.57 24.81
N ASP A 559 3.30 -18.93 24.79
CA ASP A 559 2.76 -20.17 25.39
C ASP A 559 3.29 -21.43 24.68
N SER A 560 3.46 -21.36 23.36
CA SER A 560 4.08 -22.43 22.56
C SER A 560 5.60 -22.44 22.67
N ARG A 561 6.18 -21.49 23.44
CA ARG A 561 7.62 -21.36 23.70
C ARG A 561 8.47 -21.05 22.47
N TRP A 562 7.88 -20.54 21.40
CA TRP A 562 8.64 -19.97 20.30
C TRP A 562 9.38 -18.69 20.73
N VAL A 563 8.81 -17.92 21.65
CA VAL A 563 9.33 -16.63 22.09
C VAL A 563 9.44 -16.59 23.62
N HIS A 564 10.51 -15.99 24.11
CA HIS A 564 10.68 -15.72 25.54
C HIS A 564 9.66 -14.63 25.98
N PRO A 565 8.97 -14.77 27.13
CA PRO A 565 7.93 -13.84 27.59
C PRO A 565 8.34 -12.36 27.65
N GLU A 566 9.63 -12.10 27.95
CA GLU A 566 10.18 -10.74 28.08
C GLU A 566 10.93 -10.26 26.83
N ARG A 567 10.80 -10.96 25.68
CA ARG A 567 11.58 -10.66 24.47
C ARG A 567 10.72 -10.60 23.21
N LEU A 568 9.45 -10.24 23.33
CA LEU A 568 8.54 -10.06 22.19
C LEU A 568 8.49 -8.58 21.79
N ILE A 569 8.81 -8.30 20.54
CA ILE A 569 8.67 -7.00 19.88
C ILE A 569 7.38 -7.03 19.08
N ALA A 570 6.59 -5.94 19.14
CA ALA A 570 5.42 -5.73 18.29
C ALA A 570 5.64 -4.53 17.36
N GLU A 571 5.14 -4.65 16.14
CA GLU A 571 5.24 -3.60 15.12
C GLU A 571 3.95 -3.43 14.35
N GLY A 572 3.56 -2.18 14.09
CA GLY A 572 2.47 -1.81 13.20
C GLY A 572 2.56 -0.35 12.77
N ARG A 573 2.04 -0.04 11.58
CA ARG A 573 2.10 1.30 10.98
C ARG A 573 0.70 1.78 10.61
N SER A 574 0.45 3.09 10.63
CA SER A 574 -0.84 3.69 10.28
C SER A 574 -1.99 3.13 11.15
N ALA A 575 -3.01 2.51 10.59
CA ALA A 575 -4.02 1.77 11.34
C ALA A 575 -3.43 0.59 12.15
N GLY A 576 -2.32 -0.02 11.68
CA GLY A 576 -1.50 -0.94 12.49
C GLY A 576 -0.84 -0.25 13.69
N GLY A 577 -0.62 1.06 13.63
CA GLY A 577 -0.19 1.88 14.76
C GLY A 577 -1.30 2.08 15.80
N LEU A 578 -2.57 2.22 15.36
CA LEU A 578 -3.73 2.14 16.25
C LEU A 578 -3.77 0.78 16.95
N LEU A 579 -3.59 -0.31 16.19
CA LEU A 579 -3.46 -1.66 16.75
C LEU A 579 -2.39 -1.68 17.86
N MET A 580 -1.17 -1.18 17.57
CA MET A 580 -0.08 -1.14 18.56
C MET A 580 -0.47 -0.39 19.83
N GLY A 581 -1.10 0.76 19.72
CA GLY A 581 -1.56 1.53 20.87
C GLY A 581 -2.65 0.81 21.67
N ALA A 582 -3.63 0.22 21.01
CA ALA A 582 -4.74 -0.50 21.62
C ALA A 582 -4.26 -1.76 22.38
N VAL A 583 -3.42 -2.60 21.77
CA VAL A 583 -2.91 -3.83 22.41
C VAL A 583 -1.93 -3.52 23.53
N THR A 584 -1.16 -2.43 23.42
CA THR A 584 -0.26 -1.96 24.49
C THR A 584 -1.03 -1.47 25.69
N ASN A 585 -2.16 -0.76 25.50
CA ASN A 585 -3.06 -0.38 26.59
C ASN A 585 -3.72 -1.60 27.23
N ALA A 586 -4.10 -2.61 26.45
CA ALA A 586 -4.77 -3.81 26.95
C ALA A 586 -3.83 -4.73 27.73
N GLN A 587 -2.64 -5.03 27.22
CA GLN A 587 -1.64 -5.91 27.83
C GLN A 587 -0.23 -5.29 27.74
N PRO A 588 0.08 -4.28 28.55
CA PRO A 588 1.34 -3.55 28.48
C PRO A 588 2.58 -4.39 28.86
N ASP A 589 2.40 -5.44 29.62
CA ASP A 589 3.44 -6.38 30.05
C ASP A 589 3.73 -7.50 29.02
N ARG A 590 2.96 -7.57 27.93
CA ARG A 590 3.16 -8.59 26.88
C ARG A 590 4.37 -8.33 26.02
N PHE A 591 4.73 -7.09 25.80
CA PHE A 591 5.76 -6.68 24.86
C PHE A 591 6.99 -6.09 25.57
N ALA A 592 8.18 -6.42 25.08
CA ALA A 592 9.42 -5.77 25.50
C ALA A 592 9.59 -4.41 24.79
N ALA A 593 9.25 -4.37 23.51
CA ALA A 593 9.29 -3.15 22.71
C ALA A 593 8.12 -3.08 21.72
N VAL A 594 7.71 -1.87 21.37
CA VAL A 594 6.68 -1.57 20.39
C VAL A 594 7.20 -0.52 19.42
N ILE A 595 7.10 -0.81 18.13
CA ILE A 595 7.34 0.14 17.04
C ILE A 595 5.97 0.55 16.47
N ALA A 596 5.63 1.82 16.64
CA ALA A 596 4.38 2.41 16.15
C ALA A 596 4.71 3.46 15.07
N GLY A 597 4.67 3.04 13.81
CA GLY A 597 4.97 3.93 12.68
C GLY A 597 3.75 4.72 12.23
N VAL A 598 3.88 6.04 12.06
CA VAL A 598 2.79 6.96 11.64
C VAL A 598 1.43 6.59 12.26
N PRO A 599 1.34 6.40 13.60
CA PRO A 599 0.27 5.65 14.22
C PRO A 599 -1.03 6.46 14.39
N PHE A 600 -2.15 5.87 13.99
CA PHE A 600 -3.50 6.43 14.12
C PHE A 600 -4.03 6.28 15.56
N VAL A 601 -3.42 7.01 16.50
CA VAL A 601 -3.62 6.79 17.94
C VAL A 601 -4.61 7.74 18.61
N ASP A 602 -5.06 8.77 17.90
CA ASP A 602 -6.10 9.69 18.35
C ASP A 602 -7.36 9.59 17.48
N ALA A 603 -7.67 8.37 17.07
CA ALA A 603 -8.67 8.03 16.08
C ALA A 603 -10.04 8.68 16.32
N LEU A 604 -10.54 8.69 17.57
CA LEU A 604 -11.84 9.31 17.88
C LEU A 604 -11.86 10.81 17.59
N THR A 605 -10.77 11.53 17.94
CA THR A 605 -10.70 12.98 17.67
C THR A 605 -10.68 13.26 16.16
N THR A 606 -9.96 12.47 15.40
CA THR A 606 -9.86 12.62 13.93
C THR A 606 -11.18 12.28 13.25
N ILE A 607 -11.79 11.14 13.56
CA ILE A 607 -13.03 10.68 12.92
C ILE A 607 -14.27 11.54 13.30
N LEU A 608 -14.18 12.33 14.36
CA LEU A 608 -15.19 13.32 14.73
C LEU A 608 -15.09 14.65 13.94
N ASP A 609 -14.10 14.83 13.11
CA ASP A 609 -13.86 16.07 12.39
C ASP A 609 -13.94 15.88 10.87
N PRO A 610 -15.13 16.06 10.24
CA PRO A 610 -15.32 15.83 8.82
C PRO A 610 -14.54 16.81 7.92
N SER A 611 -13.98 17.88 8.48
CA SER A 611 -13.12 18.81 7.73
C SER A 611 -11.69 18.32 7.52
N LEU A 612 -11.31 17.23 8.20
CA LEU A 612 -9.98 16.64 8.03
C LEU A 612 -9.95 15.71 6.81
N PRO A 613 -8.80 15.61 6.14
CA PRO A 613 -8.61 14.68 5.04
C PRO A 613 -9.09 13.26 5.35
N LEU A 614 -9.67 12.61 4.36
CA LEU A 614 -10.15 11.23 4.36
C LEU A 614 -11.29 10.90 5.32
N THR A 615 -11.60 11.73 6.33
CA THR A 615 -12.51 11.40 7.45
C THR A 615 -13.88 10.92 7.00
N VAL A 616 -14.52 11.57 6.01
CA VAL A 616 -15.87 11.19 5.56
C VAL A 616 -15.88 9.79 4.94
N GLY A 617 -14.91 9.47 4.08
CA GLY A 617 -14.74 8.13 3.50
C GLY A 617 -14.42 7.05 4.56
N GLU A 618 -13.72 7.44 5.61
CA GLU A 618 -13.30 6.56 6.70
C GLU A 618 -14.45 6.13 7.64
N TRP A 619 -15.60 6.79 7.59
CA TRP A 619 -16.78 6.33 8.33
C TRP A 619 -17.28 4.94 7.87
N GLU A 620 -16.93 4.53 6.66
CA GLU A 620 -17.21 3.15 6.20
C GLU A 620 -16.33 2.10 6.89
N GLU A 621 -15.15 2.46 7.35
CA GLU A 621 -14.25 1.59 8.11
C GLU A 621 -14.54 1.63 9.62
N TRP A 622 -14.56 2.85 10.21
CA TRP A 622 -14.64 3.04 11.66
C TRP A 622 -16.07 3.20 12.18
N GLY A 623 -17.02 3.57 11.32
CA GLY A 623 -18.35 4.06 11.67
C GLY A 623 -18.37 5.57 11.89
N ASN A 624 -19.57 6.17 11.88
CA ASN A 624 -19.76 7.60 12.09
C ASN A 624 -20.06 7.90 13.59
N PRO A 625 -19.07 8.30 14.40
CA PRO A 625 -19.28 8.57 15.83
C PRO A 625 -20.04 9.87 16.10
N ILE A 626 -20.27 10.72 15.08
CA ILE A 626 -21.06 11.94 15.23
C ILE A 626 -22.55 11.60 15.37
N GLU A 627 -23.03 10.69 14.51
CA GLU A 627 -24.44 10.33 14.42
C GLU A 627 -24.80 9.13 15.30
N ASP A 628 -23.85 8.18 15.49
CA ASP A 628 -24.09 6.92 16.20
C ASP A 628 -23.40 6.90 17.57
N PRO A 629 -24.18 6.99 18.68
CA PRO A 629 -23.63 6.92 20.04
C PRO A 629 -22.96 5.58 20.38
N GLU A 630 -23.36 4.47 19.76
CA GLU A 630 -22.78 3.15 19.99
C GLU A 630 -21.39 3.07 19.35
N ILE A 631 -21.23 3.55 18.13
CA ILE A 631 -19.94 3.72 17.47
C ILE A 631 -19.02 4.65 18.29
N TYR A 632 -19.56 5.79 18.74
CA TYR A 632 -18.82 6.70 19.60
C TYR A 632 -18.28 6.01 20.86
N ALA A 633 -19.15 5.32 21.58
CA ALA A 633 -18.78 4.62 22.83
C ALA A 633 -17.74 3.54 22.58
N LEU A 634 -17.86 2.80 21.46
CA LEU A 634 -16.90 1.80 21.07
C LEU A 634 -15.55 2.42 20.72
N MET A 635 -15.50 3.41 19.84
CA MET A 635 -14.26 4.11 19.48
C MET A 635 -13.59 4.72 20.68
N ARG A 636 -14.37 5.34 21.58
CA ARG A 636 -13.90 5.87 22.87
C ARG A 636 -13.20 4.82 23.71
N SER A 637 -13.70 3.57 23.68
CA SER A 637 -13.19 2.48 24.51
C SER A 637 -11.82 1.94 24.05
N TYR A 638 -11.47 2.09 22.77
CA TYR A 638 -10.22 1.55 22.25
C TYR A 638 -9.22 2.61 21.73
N THR A 639 -9.63 3.87 21.50
CA THR A 639 -8.71 4.92 21.02
C THR A 639 -7.49 5.01 21.93
N PRO A 640 -6.28 4.76 21.42
CA PRO A 640 -5.08 4.60 22.27
C PRO A 640 -4.78 5.81 23.14
N TYR A 641 -4.85 7.02 22.60
CA TYR A 641 -4.57 8.26 23.34
C TYR A 641 -5.45 8.42 24.58
N GLU A 642 -6.74 8.09 24.48
CA GLU A 642 -7.71 8.27 25.56
C GLU A 642 -7.72 7.14 26.59
N ASN A 643 -7.11 5.99 26.27
CA ASN A 643 -7.11 4.80 27.11
C ASN A 643 -5.75 4.49 27.77
N VAL A 644 -4.83 5.45 27.78
CA VAL A 644 -3.59 5.34 28.54
C VAL A 644 -3.91 5.30 30.04
N ARG A 645 -3.38 4.29 30.74
CA ARG A 645 -3.63 4.04 32.15
C ARG A 645 -2.53 4.63 33.05
N GLU A 646 -2.90 5.38 34.07
CA GLU A 646 -1.97 5.96 35.02
C GLU A 646 -1.35 4.91 35.95
N GLY A 647 -0.05 5.06 36.22
CA GLY A 647 0.67 4.20 37.15
C GLY A 647 0.98 2.78 36.61
N VAL A 648 0.68 2.50 35.35
CA VAL A 648 0.99 1.23 34.70
C VAL A 648 2.35 1.34 34.01
N ARG A 649 3.18 0.30 34.13
CA ARG A 649 4.43 0.20 33.38
C ARG A 649 4.13 -0.19 31.93
N TYR A 650 4.57 0.61 31.00
CA TYR A 650 4.48 0.35 29.56
C TYR A 650 5.79 -0.24 29.02
N PRO A 651 5.76 -0.97 27.87
CA PRO A 651 6.97 -1.42 27.19
C PRO A 651 7.81 -0.24 26.70
N ALA A 652 8.98 -0.53 26.16
CA ALA A 652 9.72 0.47 25.38
C ALA A 652 8.91 0.81 24.12
N ILE A 653 8.66 2.08 23.84
CA ILE A 653 7.87 2.51 22.69
C ILE A 653 8.67 3.48 21.85
N MET A 654 8.78 3.21 20.56
CA MET A 654 9.21 4.18 19.56
C MET A 654 8.04 4.48 18.62
N ALA A 655 7.51 5.69 18.69
CA ALA A 655 6.63 6.22 17.67
C ALA A 655 7.46 6.92 16.59
N THR A 656 7.08 6.77 15.32
CA THR A 656 7.66 7.55 14.22
C THR A 656 6.55 8.25 13.46
N THR A 657 6.81 9.47 12.96
CA THR A 657 5.82 10.25 12.21
C THR A 657 6.53 11.21 11.25
N SER A 658 5.78 11.91 10.42
CA SER A 658 6.28 12.91 9.49
C SER A 658 5.43 14.18 9.56
N ILE A 659 6.08 15.34 9.44
CA ILE A 659 5.40 16.64 9.61
C ILE A 659 4.37 16.92 8.49
N ASN A 660 4.61 16.39 7.29
CA ASN A 660 3.76 16.56 6.11
C ASN A 660 2.78 15.39 5.91
N ASP A 661 2.64 14.50 6.90
CA ASP A 661 1.70 13.38 6.81
C ASP A 661 0.25 13.89 6.71
N THR A 662 -0.38 13.64 5.55
CA THR A 662 -1.76 14.04 5.25
C THR A 662 -2.78 12.96 5.60
N ARG A 663 -2.34 11.72 5.86
CA ARG A 663 -3.21 10.58 6.18
C ARG A 663 -3.40 10.40 7.68
N VAL A 664 -2.29 10.50 8.44
CA VAL A 664 -2.29 10.46 9.91
C VAL A 664 -1.45 11.61 10.44
N PHE A 665 -2.09 12.61 10.97
CA PHE A 665 -1.41 13.83 11.38
C PHE A 665 -0.36 13.58 12.47
N TYR A 666 0.80 14.22 12.31
CA TYR A 666 1.93 14.13 13.26
C TYR A 666 1.52 14.46 14.72
N VAL A 667 0.46 15.24 14.92
CA VAL A 667 -0.04 15.61 16.24
C VAL A 667 -0.53 14.40 17.04
N GLU A 668 -1.08 13.38 16.40
CA GLU A 668 -1.63 12.20 17.09
C GLU A 668 -0.57 11.47 17.92
N PRO A 669 0.55 10.98 17.32
CA PRO A 669 1.61 10.34 18.10
C PRO A 669 2.29 11.29 19.09
N HIS A 670 2.40 12.59 18.79
CA HIS A 670 2.96 13.55 19.76
C HIS A 670 2.09 13.65 21.02
N LYS A 671 0.78 13.78 20.89
CA LYS A 671 -0.16 13.77 22.01
C LYS A 671 -0.10 12.45 22.79
N TRP A 672 -0.09 11.32 22.07
CA TRP A 672 -0.04 10.00 22.68
C TRP A 672 1.23 9.78 23.52
N VAL A 673 2.40 10.15 23.01
CA VAL A 673 3.68 10.05 23.73
C VAL A 673 3.68 10.95 24.98
N GLN A 674 3.17 12.18 24.88
CA GLN A 674 3.03 13.06 26.06
C GLN A 674 2.11 12.43 27.12
N ARG A 675 0.98 11.84 26.71
CA ARG A 675 0.03 11.17 27.61
C ARG A 675 0.67 9.95 28.29
N LEU A 676 1.39 9.12 27.54
CA LEU A 676 2.10 7.96 28.08
C LEU A 676 3.15 8.37 29.11
N ARG A 677 3.99 9.35 28.80
CA ARG A 677 5.02 9.83 29.74
C ARG A 677 4.44 10.45 30.99
N GLN A 678 3.35 11.21 30.86
CA GLN A 678 2.64 11.74 32.01
C GLN A 678 2.12 10.61 32.93
N ALA A 679 1.42 9.64 32.35
CA ALA A 679 0.83 8.52 33.04
C ALA A 679 1.86 7.62 33.73
N THR A 680 3.08 7.55 33.21
CA THR A 680 4.18 6.72 33.72
C THR A 680 5.21 7.49 34.57
N SER A 681 5.02 8.79 34.76
CA SER A 681 6.01 9.67 35.44
C SER A 681 6.43 9.24 36.84
N GLN A 682 5.60 8.46 37.52
CA GLN A 682 5.88 7.92 38.85
C GLN A 682 6.16 6.41 38.84
N VAL A 683 6.25 5.79 37.64
CA VAL A 683 6.52 4.33 37.53
C VAL A 683 8.03 4.10 37.63
N PRO A 684 8.50 3.33 38.65
CA PRO A 684 9.92 2.99 38.72
C PRO A 684 10.40 2.17 37.53
N ASP A 685 11.61 2.45 37.08
CA ASP A 685 12.27 1.70 35.98
C ASP A 685 11.41 1.63 34.69
N GLN A 686 10.65 2.69 34.39
CA GLN A 686 9.86 2.79 33.16
C GLN A 686 10.79 2.69 31.93
N SER A 687 10.40 1.80 31.00
CA SER A 687 11.10 1.66 29.71
C SER A 687 10.97 2.93 28.86
N PRO A 688 11.93 3.21 27.97
CA PRO A 688 11.91 4.45 27.21
C PRO A 688 10.69 4.57 26.29
N ILE A 689 10.11 5.76 26.25
CA ILE A 689 9.01 6.14 25.35
C ILE A 689 9.49 7.36 24.55
N VAL A 690 9.69 7.17 23.24
CA VAL A 690 10.27 8.18 22.36
C VAL A 690 9.42 8.39 21.11
N ILE A 691 9.54 9.56 20.50
CA ILE A 691 8.98 9.87 19.20
C ILE A 691 10.04 10.47 18.31
N ARG A 692 10.04 10.07 17.03
CA ARG A 692 10.85 10.67 15.97
C ARG A 692 9.95 11.20 14.87
N THR A 693 10.24 12.42 14.44
CA THR A 693 9.48 13.11 13.39
C THR A 693 10.39 13.42 12.22
N GLU A 694 10.08 12.90 11.04
CA GLU A 694 10.69 13.35 9.80
C GLU A 694 10.15 14.73 9.44
N MET A 695 11.08 15.69 9.26
CA MET A 695 10.71 17.11 9.13
C MET A 695 10.30 17.51 7.73
N VAL A 696 10.53 16.65 6.73
CA VAL A 696 10.32 16.97 5.30
C VAL A 696 9.59 15.86 4.55
N ALA A 697 9.14 14.81 5.24
CA ALA A 697 8.47 13.67 4.64
C ALA A 697 6.98 13.63 4.97
N GLY A 698 6.23 12.80 4.25
CA GLY A 698 4.83 12.48 4.50
C GLY A 698 4.61 11.06 5.07
N HIS A 699 3.46 10.46 4.78
CA HIS A 699 3.05 9.17 5.35
C HIS A 699 4.03 8.01 5.08
N ALA A 700 4.68 8.02 3.91
CA ALA A 700 5.64 6.99 3.53
C ALA A 700 7.02 7.12 4.24
N GLY A 701 7.28 8.23 4.95
CA GLY A 701 8.54 8.49 5.63
C GLY A 701 9.64 8.97 4.66
N ALA A 702 10.90 8.82 5.06
CA ALA A 702 12.08 9.32 4.34
C ALA A 702 12.15 8.81 2.89
N SER A 703 12.56 9.67 1.97
CA SER A 703 12.73 9.35 0.55
C SER A 703 14.11 8.74 0.26
N GLY A 704 14.21 8.08 -0.87
CA GLY A 704 15.43 7.42 -1.33
C GLY A 704 15.83 6.18 -0.52
N ARG A 705 16.60 5.29 -1.13
CA ARG A 705 17.02 4.01 -0.52
C ARG A 705 17.74 4.22 0.81
N ARG A 706 18.76 5.08 0.82
CA ARG A 706 19.62 5.27 2.00
C ARG A 706 18.89 5.94 3.15
N GLY A 707 18.04 6.94 2.87
CA GLY A 707 17.20 7.58 3.88
C GLY A 707 16.27 6.57 4.58
N ARG A 708 15.58 5.74 3.78
CA ARG A 708 14.73 4.66 4.30
C ARG A 708 15.51 3.64 5.14
N TRP A 709 16.70 3.24 4.70
CA TRP A 709 17.54 2.31 5.48
C TRP A 709 17.98 2.90 6.82
N GLN A 710 18.38 4.17 6.85
CA GLN A 710 18.76 4.84 8.09
C GLN A 710 17.59 4.93 9.07
N ALA A 711 16.40 5.32 8.60
CA ALA A 711 15.21 5.38 9.43
C ALA A 711 14.85 4.00 9.99
N ARG A 712 14.80 2.97 9.12
CA ARG A 712 14.47 1.60 9.54
C ARG A 712 15.52 0.99 10.48
N ALA A 713 16.81 1.21 10.22
CA ALA A 713 17.89 0.72 11.07
C ALA A 713 17.77 1.25 12.50
N GLN A 714 17.34 2.49 12.69
CA GLN A 714 17.12 3.07 14.00
C GLN A 714 15.92 2.46 14.74
N GLU A 715 14.80 2.22 14.04
CA GLU A 715 13.64 1.52 14.60
C GLU A 715 14.04 0.09 15.02
N PHE A 716 14.73 -0.64 14.15
CA PHE A 716 15.20 -2.01 14.43
C PHE A 716 16.20 -2.05 15.58
N ALA A 717 17.21 -1.17 15.57
CA ALA A 717 18.23 -1.11 16.61
C ALA A 717 17.60 -0.78 17.98
N PHE A 718 16.64 0.16 18.03
CA PHE A 718 15.90 0.44 19.25
C PHE A 718 15.21 -0.81 19.78
N ALA A 719 14.42 -1.50 18.96
CA ALA A 719 13.64 -2.65 19.37
C ALA A 719 14.51 -3.85 19.75
N LEU A 720 15.53 -4.17 18.93
CA LEU A 720 16.47 -5.28 19.18
C LEU A 720 17.27 -5.06 20.46
N HIS A 721 17.66 -3.82 20.75
CA HIS A 721 18.37 -3.49 21.98
C HIS A 721 17.52 -3.81 23.23
N GLN A 722 16.20 -3.57 23.20
CA GLN A 722 15.31 -3.86 24.32
C GLN A 722 15.18 -5.36 24.62
N VAL A 723 15.43 -6.21 23.65
CA VAL A 723 15.41 -7.67 23.82
C VAL A 723 16.80 -8.27 23.99
N GLY A 724 17.81 -7.41 24.28
CA GLY A 724 19.18 -7.85 24.59
C GLY A 724 20.03 -8.22 23.37
N ILE A 725 19.64 -7.80 22.16
CA ILE A 725 20.41 -7.96 20.92
C ILE A 725 21.11 -6.63 20.65
N THR A 726 22.42 -6.57 20.87
CA THR A 726 23.23 -5.34 20.84
C THR A 726 24.28 -5.31 19.73
N LYS A 727 24.42 -6.38 18.94
CA LYS A 727 25.41 -6.51 17.86
C LYS A 727 24.79 -7.14 16.62
#